data_f7e82b6c8fd0dd808062c16b3a802efb
#
_entry.id   f7e82b6c8fd0dd808062c16b3a802efb
#
_cell.length_a   1.000
_cell.length_b   1.000
_cell.length_c   1.000
_cell.angle_alpha   90.00
_cell.angle_beta   90.00
_cell.angle_gamma   90.00
#
_symmetry.space_group_name_H-M   'P 1'
#
loop_
_entity.id
_entity.type
_entity.pdbx_description
1 polymer ?
#
loop_
_entity_poly.entity_id
_entity_poly.type
_entity_poly.pdbx_seq_one_letter_code
_entity_poly.pdbx_strand_id
1 'polypeptide(L)'
;MTRVMTSGETATNRLTPAELTPAKLAPHLAAVKAIIPPVWPLADYVAVNPFLGLADRPFLVARQLLADVRVCDILPTAEWFRQRLSTGAITAADLDTALAECREEHPEWFASLTVEACRALLDGEPAAVGSERRYRTVSELVDERTGTRWTSHIVTDISRHCAGHFDRGQASWLSPWLSLPLYEAWRQRAQLSRRLDDLGIRGFRQLVAALPDDPREAIPALLARLAIPEPHIERFLLAELFSVAGWASFIRYLAWHAEEPASVADDLTGLLAIRLACDVALAESSGSTNLPEGLVPTTPEPPDPLPAVLARYLMQVAGEVSHRRGLLADIATDKQPAATRRPTLQMVFCIDVRSEVLRRHLEAQSKLVETCGFAGFFGMPLEFIRLGTAYGAAHCPVLLQPTFPVFERLLGASGERVEAAIDHRKLLRKGRKLWKGFQSSAISCYSFVESLGLAYLPKLFTDSIGVTRPVSDPRNDGLSRDEQRRLGPDLDGSDDPLPLDQRIGLAEGMLRNLGLTDRFARIVAICGHAASMVNNPYRAGYDCGACGGHSGEPNARVAAAILNDIQVRAALAERGIAIPADTWFVAAVHRTTTDEIEFFGPTGCPATHHDEFRDILAWTTAAGKATRLERSRRLGNDADESVLFRARDWAEVRPEWGLAGNAAFVIADRSRTIGLNLGGRCFLHEYCSAKDPEGKVLELIMTAPLVVTSWIGLQYFASAVDNKAFGSGSKVIHDVVGQFGILEGNGGDLRVGLPWQAVHDGTKLQHEPLRLTIIIEASRERVADILNRHSGVRDLVTHSWLRLVVEDAGARYRWTPTAGWQPL
;
A
#
# COMPACT_ATOMS: atom_id res chain seq x y z
N MET A 1 37.26 38.65 -49.91
CA MET A 1 36.90 37.29 -50.38
C MET A 1 36.07 36.64 -49.29
N THR A 2 34.79 36.73 -49.44
CA THR A 2 33.74 36.32 -48.50
C THR A 2 33.46 34.85 -48.77
N ARG A 3 33.60 34.02 -47.74
CA ARG A 3 33.20 32.61 -47.81
C ARG A 3 31.88 32.44 -47.06
N VAL A 4 30.85 32.20 -47.82
CA VAL A 4 29.51 31.84 -47.35
C VAL A 4 29.57 30.46 -46.69
N MET A 5 29.20 30.35 -45.41
CA MET A 5 28.93 29.06 -44.77
C MET A 5 27.49 28.69 -45.08
N THR A 6 27.33 27.60 -45.79
CA THR A 6 26.04 26.95 -46.02
C THR A 6 25.55 26.28 -44.74
N SER A 7 24.33 26.62 -44.36
CA SER A 7 23.55 25.97 -43.32
C SER A 7 23.31 24.51 -43.67
N GLY A 8 23.93 23.62 -42.88
CA GLY A 8 23.59 22.17 -42.90
C GLY A 8 22.22 21.97 -42.28
N GLU A 9 21.25 21.55 -43.06
CA GLU A 9 20.01 20.97 -42.63
C GLU A 9 20.30 19.75 -41.77
N THR A 10 20.01 19.80 -40.49
CA THR A 10 19.83 18.60 -39.65
C THR A 10 18.57 17.89 -40.17
N ALA A 11 18.76 16.91 -41.02
CA ALA A 11 17.70 15.97 -41.40
C ALA A 11 17.25 15.25 -40.13
N THR A 12 16.11 15.70 -39.55
CA THR A 12 15.36 14.93 -38.58
C THR A 12 14.99 13.60 -39.25
N ASN A 13 15.54 12.52 -38.75
CA ASN A 13 15.29 11.16 -39.21
C ASN A 13 13.82 10.80 -38.88
N ARG A 14 12.89 11.23 -39.75
CA ARG A 14 11.48 10.85 -39.67
C ARG A 14 11.39 9.43 -40.24
N LEU A 15 11.40 8.43 -39.36
CA LEU A 15 10.98 7.10 -39.76
C LEU A 15 9.59 7.22 -40.37
N THR A 16 9.46 6.75 -41.60
CA THR A 16 8.14 6.62 -42.20
C THR A 16 7.33 5.57 -41.42
N PRO A 17 6.01 5.73 -41.29
CA PRO A 17 5.15 4.80 -40.53
C PRO A 17 5.29 3.32 -40.88
N ALA A 18 5.88 2.99 -42.01
CA ALA A 18 6.12 1.60 -42.47
C ALA A 18 7.32 0.88 -41.80
N GLU A 19 8.09 1.54 -40.96
CA GLU A 19 9.34 0.99 -40.36
C GLU A 19 9.24 0.47 -38.94
N LEU A 20 8.14 0.75 -38.19
CA LEU A 20 7.96 0.28 -36.83
C LEU A 20 7.37 -1.14 -36.84
N THR A 21 8.23 -2.13 -36.71
CA THR A 21 7.83 -3.54 -36.58
C THR A 21 7.55 -3.92 -35.14
N PRO A 22 6.78 -5.00 -34.85
CA PRO A 22 6.58 -5.51 -33.48
C PRO A 22 7.88 -5.77 -32.74
N ALA A 23 8.93 -6.21 -33.41
CA ALA A 23 10.26 -6.44 -32.81
C ALA A 23 10.93 -5.14 -32.36
N LYS A 24 10.81 -4.05 -33.13
CA LYS A 24 11.32 -2.73 -32.72
C LYS A 24 10.49 -2.08 -31.62
N LEU A 25 9.19 -2.39 -31.57
CA LEU A 25 8.28 -1.88 -30.53
C LEU A 25 8.49 -2.59 -29.18
N ALA A 26 8.92 -3.85 -29.16
CA ALA A 26 9.00 -4.64 -27.92
C ALA A 26 9.81 -3.99 -26.79
N PRO A 27 10.99 -3.38 -27.01
CA PRO A 27 11.72 -2.66 -25.96
C PRO A 27 10.94 -1.49 -25.37
N HIS A 28 10.26 -0.71 -26.21
CA HIS A 28 9.45 0.43 -25.77
C HIS A 28 8.26 -0.02 -24.91
N LEU A 29 7.58 -1.10 -25.30
CA LEU A 29 6.50 -1.70 -24.51
C LEU A 29 7.01 -2.20 -23.14
N ALA A 30 8.17 -2.85 -23.11
CA ALA A 30 8.78 -3.32 -21.88
C ALA A 30 9.10 -2.14 -20.92
N ALA A 31 9.71 -1.07 -21.43
CA ALA A 31 10.04 0.13 -20.67
C ALA A 31 8.78 0.80 -20.09
N VAL A 32 7.74 0.98 -20.90
CA VAL A 32 6.48 1.60 -20.48
C VAL A 32 5.75 0.76 -19.43
N LYS A 33 5.66 -0.57 -19.64
CA LYS A 33 5.01 -1.49 -18.68
C LYS A 33 5.73 -1.55 -17.34
N ALA A 34 7.06 -1.40 -17.33
CA ALA A 34 7.85 -1.40 -16.09
C ALA A 34 7.52 -0.21 -15.17
N ILE A 35 7.10 0.93 -15.74
CA ILE A 35 6.76 2.14 -14.97
C ILE A 35 5.42 2.00 -14.24
N ILE A 36 4.48 1.22 -14.76
CA ILE A 36 3.14 1.07 -14.17
C ILE A 36 3.23 0.25 -12.87
N PRO A 37 2.88 0.82 -11.70
CA PRO A 37 2.89 0.08 -10.44
C PRO A 37 1.68 -0.86 -10.35
N PRO A 38 1.77 -2.01 -9.68
CA PRO A 38 0.63 -2.85 -9.39
C PRO A 38 -0.27 -2.23 -8.31
N VAL A 39 -1.59 -2.48 -8.37
CA VAL A 39 -2.55 -2.12 -7.32
C VAL A 39 -3.34 -3.35 -6.93
N TRP A 40 -3.30 -3.70 -5.64
CA TRP A 40 -4.01 -4.86 -5.10
C TRP A 40 -5.52 -4.64 -5.07
N PRO A 41 -6.31 -5.70 -5.32
CA PRO A 41 -7.77 -5.63 -5.24
C PRO A 41 -8.25 -5.33 -3.81
N LEU A 42 -9.47 -4.84 -3.67
CA LEU A 42 -10.01 -4.39 -2.38
C LEU A 42 -9.96 -5.43 -1.25
N ALA A 43 -10.11 -6.72 -1.59
CA ALA A 43 -10.11 -7.80 -0.59
C ALA A 43 -8.75 -7.98 0.09
N ASP A 44 -7.67 -7.71 -0.65
CA ASP A 44 -6.29 -7.93 -0.26
C ASP A 44 -5.48 -6.62 -0.36
N TYR A 45 -6.17 -5.47 -0.25
CA TYR A 45 -5.57 -4.17 -0.48
C TYR A 45 -4.45 -3.88 0.53
N VAL A 46 -3.28 -3.59 0.00
CA VAL A 46 -2.14 -3.07 0.75
C VAL A 46 -1.65 -1.78 0.11
N ALA A 47 -1.06 -0.90 0.92
CA ALA A 47 -0.41 0.29 0.41
C ALA A 47 0.85 -0.12 -0.37
N VAL A 48 0.92 0.29 -1.64
CA VAL A 48 2.04 -0.01 -2.55
C VAL A 48 2.68 1.30 -2.98
N ASN A 49 3.98 1.28 -3.21
CA ASN A 49 4.69 2.44 -3.74
C ASN A 49 4.13 2.82 -5.13
N PRO A 50 3.45 3.96 -5.29
CA PRO A 50 2.94 4.40 -6.59
C PRO A 50 4.04 4.81 -7.57
N PHE A 51 5.28 4.89 -7.10
CA PHE A 51 6.49 5.22 -7.86
C PHE A 51 7.42 4.01 -8.03
N LEU A 52 6.92 2.79 -7.83
CA LEU A 52 7.74 1.57 -7.83
C LEU A 52 8.57 1.43 -9.10
N GLY A 53 8.00 1.66 -10.27
CA GLY A 53 8.70 1.59 -11.56
C GLY A 53 9.58 2.82 -11.87
N LEU A 54 9.73 3.75 -10.94
CA LEU A 54 10.57 4.95 -11.05
C LEU A 54 11.62 5.04 -9.93
N ALA A 55 11.68 4.03 -9.06
CA ALA A 55 12.59 4.02 -7.90
C ALA A 55 14.09 3.99 -8.32
N ASP A 56 14.38 3.54 -9.53
CA ASP A 56 15.71 3.57 -10.16
C ASP A 56 16.16 4.96 -10.63
N ARG A 57 15.35 5.99 -10.43
CA ARG A 57 15.61 7.38 -10.85
C ARG A 57 15.55 8.33 -9.66
N PRO A 58 16.37 9.42 -9.66
CA PRO A 58 16.27 10.46 -8.65
C PRO A 58 14.85 11.04 -8.56
N PHE A 59 14.40 11.36 -7.37
CA PHE A 59 13.04 11.83 -7.08
C PHE A 59 12.59 13.00 -7.99
N LEU A 60 13.46 14.00 -8.20
CA LEU A 60 13.14 15.13 -9.07
C LEU A 60 13.03 14.73 -10.55
N VAL A 61 13.86 13.79 -11.02
CA VAL A 61 13.81 13.27 -12.39
C VAL A 61 12.52 12.48 -12.61
N ALA A 62 12.14 11.66 -11.64
CA ALA A 62 10.86 10.92 -11.67
C ALA A 62 9.67 11.89 -11.67
N ARG A 63 9.73 12.97 -10.87
CA ARG A 63 8.72 14.04 -10.87
C ARG A 63 8.57 14.68 -12.24
N GLN A 64 9.68 15.02 -12.91
CA GLN A 64 9.65 15.63 -14.24
C GLN A 64 9.02 14.69 -15.28
N LEU A 65 9.39 13.41 -15.26
CA LEU A 65 8.80 12.41 -16.16
C LEU A 65 7.29 12.32 -15.96
N LEU A 66 6.83 12.26 -14.72
CA LEU A 66 5.38 12.20 -14.41
C LEU A 66 4.67 13.47 -14.86
N ALA A 67 5.22 14.65 -14.58
CA ALA A 67 4.62 15.93 -14.99
C ALA A 67 4.58 16.10 -16.51
N ASP A 68 5.50 15.48 -17.23
CA ASP A 68 5.58 15.49 -18.70
C ASP A 68 4.44 14.71 -19.37
N VAL A 69 4.02 13.60 -18.77
CA VAL A 69 3.07 12.64 -19.38
C VAL A 69 1.70 12.59 -18.69
N ARG A 70 1.56 13.16 -17.49
CA ARG A 70 0.34 13.07 -16.68
C ARG A 70 0.03 14.42 -16.01
N VAL A 71 -1.26 14.73 -15.81
CA VAL A 71 -1.67 15.86 -14.96
C VAL A 71 -1.54 15.44 -13.50
N CYS A 72 -0.36 15.65 -12.91
CA CYS A 72 -0.11 15.35 -11.50
C CYS A 72 1.08 16.15 -10.96
N ASP A 73 1.23 16.17 -9.64
CA ASP A 73 2.48 16.59 -8.98
C ASP A 73 2.77 15.65 -7.81
N ILE A 74 4.08 15.48 -7.51
CA ILE A 74 4.55 14.72 -6.35
C ILE A 74 5.26 15.61 -5.32
N LEU A 75 5.11 16.93 -5.44
CA LEU A 75 5.55 17.90 -4.43
C LEU A 75 4.33 18.64 -3.88
N PRO A 76 4.23 18.86 -2.58
CA PRO A 76 3.22 19.70 -1.97
C PRO A 76 3.16 21.09 -2.59
N THR A 77 2.01 21.76 -2.46
CA THR A 77 1.78 23.08 -3.03
C THR A 77 2.63 24.15 -2.34
N ALA A 78 2.91 25.27 -3.04
CA ALA A 78 3.59 26.42 -2.45
C ALA A 78 2.84 26.95 -1.21
N GLU A 79 1.48 26.93 -1.25
CA GLU A 79 0.64 27.35 -0.13
C GLU A 79 0.88 26.53 1.13
N TRP A 80 0.98 25.19 0.99
CA TRP A 80 1.29 24.30 2.11
C TRP A 80 2.63 24.63 2.75
N PHE A 81 3.66 24.92 1.95
CA PHE A 81 4.99 25.30 2.45
C PHE A 81 5.00 26.69 3.10
N ARG A 82 4.27 27.67 2.53
CA ARG A 82 4.11 29.00 3.16
C ARG A 82 3.52 28.87 4.57
N GLN A 83 2.50 28.03 4.73
CA GLN A 83 1.91 27.76 6.04
C GLN A 83 2.91 27.13 7.01
N ARG A 84 3.75 26.20 6.55
CA ARG A 84 4.78 25.56 7.39
C ARG A 84 5.85 26.55 7.84
N LEU A 85 6.25 27.47 6.97
CA LEU A 85 7.18 28.55 7.28
C LEU A 85 6.58 29.54 8.27
N SER A 86 5.33 29.97 8.05
CA SER A 86 4.67 30.96 8.93
C SER A 86 4.40 30.42 10.34
N THR A 87 4.17 29.12 10.49
CA THR A 87 3.98 28.47 11.79
C THR A 87 5.28 28.12 12.51
N GLY A 88 6.45 28.34 11.89
CA GLY A 88 7.76 27.97 12.43
C GLY A 88 8.04 26.47 12.41
N ALA A 89 7.22 25.69 11.72
CA ALA A 89 7.44 24.24 11.55
C ALA A 89 8.66 23.94 10.67
N ILE A 90 9.09 24.89 9.85
CA ILE A 90 10.36 24.93 9.13
C ILE A 90 11.08 26.19 9.57
N THR A 91 12.28 26.05 10.13
CA THR A 91 13.09 27.19 10.62
C THR A 91 14.12 27.63 9.57
N ALA A 92 14.77 28.79 9.79
CA ALA A 92 15.85 29.24 8.92
C ALA A 92 17.03 28.26 8.90
N ALA A 93 17.39 27.68 10.04
CA ALA A 93 18.47 26.69 10.12
C ALA A 93 18.13 25.40 9.36
N ASP A 94 16.84 24.99 9.33
CA ASP A 94 16.41 23.85 8.53
C ASP A 94 16.53 24.13 7.03
N LEU A 95 16.28 25.38 6.59
CA LEU A 95 16.44 25.80 5.19
C LEU A 95 17.91 25.81 4.76
N ASP A 96 18.81 26.33 5.61
CA ASP A 96 20.25 26.36 5.30
C ASP A 96 20.80 24.94 5.17
N THR A 97 20.41 24.04 6.11
CA THR A 97 20.78 22.63 6.05
C THR A 97 20.23 21.96 4.80
N ALA A 98 18.96 22.20 4.49
CA ALA A 98 18.31 21.64 3.30
C ALA A 98 18.96 22.11 1.99
N LEU A 99 19.36 23.39 1.91
CA LEU A 99 20.05 23.89 0.73
C LEU A 99 21.41 23.21 0.54
N ALA A 100 22.14 22.97 1.63
CA ALA A 100 23.39 22.21 1.56
C ALA A 100 23.14 20.77 1.06
N GLU A 101 22.12 20.09 1.59
CA GLU A 101 21.73 18.74 1.14
C GLU A 101 21.28 18.74 -0.34
N CYS A 102 20.46 19.70 -0.77
CA CYS A 102 20.05 19.81 -2.18
C CYS A 102 21.23 20.05 -3.13
N ARG A 103 22.22 20.84 -2.72
CA ARG A 103 23.44 21.06 -3.50
C ARG A 103 24.31 19.82 -3.62
N GLU A 104 24.33 18.98 -2.59
CA GLU A 104 25.00 17.69 -2.64
C GLU A 104 24.26 16.69 -3.55
N GLU A 105 22.93 16.65 -3.51
CA GLU A 105 22.11 15.74 -4.31
C GLU A 105 22.05 16.16 -5.80
N HIS A 106 21.92 17.45 -6.06
CA HIS A 106 21.67 18.03 -7.40
C HIS A 106 22.49 19.31 -7.61
N PRO A 107 23.84 19.22 -7.65
CA PRO A 107 24.69 20.40 -7.81
C PRO A 107 24.37 21.17 -9.10
N GLU A 108 23.95 20.49 -10.17
CA GLU A 108 23.58 21.05 -11.46
C GLU A 108 22.42 22.05 -11.38
N TRP A 109 21.49 21.88 -10.44
CA TRP A 109 20.30 22.71 -10.33
C TRP A 109 20.33 23.66 -9.13
N PHE A 110 21.08 23.34 -8.06
CA PHE A 110 21.06 24.10 -6.80
C PHE A 110 22.32 24.95 -6.56
N ALA A 111 23.37 24.86 -7.42
CA ALA A 111 24.62 25.60 -7.19
C ALA A 111 24.44 27.11 -7.04
N SER A 112 23.56 27.71 -7.85
CA SER A 112 23.31 29.15 -7.88
C SER A 112 22.13 29.63 -7.05
N LEU A 113 21.33 28.70 -6.50
CA LEU A 113 20.12 29.03 -5.74
C LEU A 113 20.49 29.46 -4.31
N THR A 114 19.72 30.44 -3.78
CA THR A 114 19.78 30.87 -2.38
C THR A 114 18.44 30.63 -1.70
N VAL A 115 18.44 30.58 -0.35
CA VAL A 115 17.19 30.42 0.44
C VAL A 115 16.22 31.56 0.15
N GLU A 116 16.73 32.80 0.06
CA GLU A 116 15.91 33.99 -0.21
C GLU A 116 15.26 33.93 -1.59
N ALA A 117 16.01 33.53 -2.63
CA ALA A 117 15.47 33.36 -3.97
C ALA A 117 14.36 32.27 -3.97
N CYS A 118 14.58 31.15 -3.30
CA CYS A 118 13.57 30.09 -3.20
C CYS A 118 12.31 30.53 -2.44
N ARG A 119 12.44 31.34 -1.38
CA ARG A 119 11.28 31.90 -0.66
C ARG A 119 10.50 32.87 -1.55
N ALA A 120 11.19 33.76 -2.28
CA ALA A 120 10.53 34.68 -3.20
C ALA A 120 9.76 33.94 -4.33
N LEU A 121 10.30 32.81 -4.82
CA LEU A 121 9.63 31.97 -5.80
C LEU A 121 8.34 31.30 -5.26
N LEU A 122 8.29 31.03 -3.94
CA LEU A 122 7.06 30.50 -3.34
C LEU A 122 5.95 31.55 -3.25
N ASP A 123 6.31 32.84 -3.13
CA ASP A 123 5.34 33.93 -3.03
C ASP A 123 4.79 34.35 -4.41
N GLY A 124 5.38 33.86 -5.50
CA GLY A 124 4.89 34.04 -6.86
C GLY A 124 3.59 33.30 -7.15
N GLU A 125 2.97 33.61 -8.28
CA GLU A 125 1.78 32.88 -8.74
C GLU A 125 2.12 31.40 -8.97
N PRO A 126 1.33 30.46 -8.38
CA PRO A 126 1.58 29.04 -8.57
C PRO A 126 1.31 28.65 -10.04
N ALA A 127 2.23 27.94 -10.66
CA ALA A 127 1.98 27.29 -11.93
C ALA A 127 0.80 26.31 -11.79
N ALA A 128 -0.11 26.31 -12.74
CA ALA A 128 -1.24 25.39 -12.75
C ALA A 128 -0.73 23.95 -12.81
N VAL A 129 -1.31 23.05 -12.05
CA VAL A 129 -0.99 21.61 -12.13
C VAL A 129 -1.24 21.13 -13.57
N GLY A 130 -0.27 20.48 -14.16
CA GLY A 130 -0.32 20.04 -15.57
C GLY A 130 0.20 21.05 -16.58
N SER A 131 0.65 22.26 -16.17
CA SER A 131 1.26 23.25 -17.10
C SER A 131 2.58 22.77 -17.71
N GLU A 132 3.26 21.82 -17.06
CA GLU A 132 4.51 21.22 -17.55
C GLU A 132 4.26 20.02 -18.48
N ARG A 133 3.01 19.62 -18.65
CA ARG A 133 2.65 18.45 -19.46
C ARG A 133 2.86 18.70 -20.95
N ARG A 134 3.63 17.84 -21.59
CA ARG A 134 3.98 17.94 -23.01
C ARG A 134 3.41 16.82 -23.88
N TYR A 135 3.11 15.66 -23.28
CA TYR A 135 2.49 14.52 -23.95
C TYR A 135 1.01 14.42 -23.57
N ARG A 136 0.14 14.36 -24.59
CA ARG A 136 -1.33 14.29 -24.41
C ARG A 136 -1.90 13.14 -25.22
N THR A 137 -3.00 12.58 -24.78
CA THR A 137 -3.83 11.68 -25.58
C THR A 137 -4.63 12.49 -26.59
N VAL A 138 -5.10 11.85 -27.68
CA VAL A 138 -5.94 12.52 -28.68
C VAL A 138 -7.21 13.05 -28.03
N SER A 139 -7.85 12.24 -27.20
CA SER A 139 -9.11 12.63 -26.53
C SER A 139 -8.95 13.86 -25.64
N GLU A 140 -7.85 13.98 -24.92
CA GLU A 140 -7.56 15.16 -24.10
C GLU A 140 -7.31 16.40 -24.95
N LEU A 141 -6.55 16.26 -26.03
CA LEU A 141 -6.29 17.37 -26.94
C LEU A 141 -7.56 17.86 -27.62
N VAL A 142 -8.47 16.95 -28.01
CA VAL A 142 -9.77 17.31 -28.57
C VAL A 142 -10.64 18.01 -27.53
N ASP A 143 -10.68 17.49 -26.30
CA ASP A 143 -11.44 18.09 -25.19
C ASP A 143 -10.95 19.51 -24.88
N GLU A 144 -9.63 19.74 -24.83
CA GLU A 144 -9.03 21.07 -24.63
C GLU A 144 -9.42 22.06 -25.73
N ARG A 145 -9.48 21.61 -27.00
CA ARG A 145 -9.78 22.46 -28.16
C ARG A 145 -11.26 22.74 -28.33
N THR A 146 -12.11 21.80 -27.99
CA THR A 146 -13.56 21.84 -28.33
C THR A 146 -14.48 21.95 -27.11
N GLY A 147 -13.94 21.80 -25.88
CA GLY A 147 -14.74 21.80 -24.66
C GLY A 147 -15.62 20.54 -24.51
N THR A 148 -15.32 19.47 -25.22
CA THR A 148 -16.02 18.19 -25.16
C THR A 148 -15.56 17.36 -23.95
N ARG A 149 -16.03 16.11 -23.80
CA ARG A 149 -15.69 15.17 -22.73
C ARG A 149 -15.33 13.79 -23.27
N TRP A 150 -14.62 13.73 -24.40
CA TRP A 150 -14.26 12.48 -25.06
C TRP A 150 -13.40 11.58 -24.20
N THR A 151 -12.45 12.16 -23.46
CA THR A 151 -11.62 11.44 -22.49
C THR A 151 -12.49 10.66 -21.50
N SER A 152 -13.49 11.31 -20.90
CA SER A 152 -14.38 10.66 -19.94
C SER A 152 -15.24 9.56 -20.60
N HIS A 153 -15.73 9.76 -21.81
CA HIS A 153 -16.53 8.77 -22.52
C HIS A 153 -15.74 7.54 -22.90
N ILE A 154 -14.53 7.71 -23.43
CA ILE A 154 -13.63 6.64 -23.84
C ILE A 154 -13.17 5.84 -22.61
N VAL A 155 -12.68 6.52 -21.57
CA VAL A 155 -12.22 5.86 -20.34
C VAL A 155 -13.37 5.08 -19.68
N THR A 156 -14.58 5.63 -19.65
CA THR A 156 -15.75 4.91 -19.11
C THR A 156 -16.11 3.68 -19.95
N ASP A 157 -15.98 3.71 -21.29
CA ASP A 157 -16.25 2.54 -22.11
C ASP A 157 -15.21 1.43 -21.91
N ILE A 158 -13.93 1.80 -21.82
CA ILE A 158 -12.83 0.89 -21.50
C ILE A 158 -13.06 0.29 -20.11
N SER A 159 -13.38 1.11 -19.12
CA SER A 159 -13.62 0.67 -17.74
C SER A 159 -14.76 -0.36 -17.67
N ARG A 160 -15.84 -0.16 -18.38
CA ARG A 160 -16.95 -1.13 -18.48
C ARG A 160 -16.54 -2.44 -19.13
N HIS A 161 -15.66 -2.39 -20.13
CA HIS A 161 -15.14 -3.60 -20.74
C HIS A 161 -14.28 -4.39 -19.76
N CYS A 162 -13.31 -3.73 -19.12
CA CYS A 162 -12.43 -4.34 -18.13
C CYS A 162 -13.23 -4.92 -16.95
N ALA A 163 -14.20 -4.16 -16.41
CA ALA A 163 -15.06 -4.63 -15.32
C ALA A 163 -15.82 -5.92 -15.67
N GLY A 164 -16.35 -6.00 -16.91
CA GLY A 164 -17.06 -7.19 -17.37
C GLY A 164 -16.12 -8.34 -17.74
N HIS A 165 -14.91 -8.06 -18.20
CA HIS A 165 -13.93 -9.07 -18.59
C HIS A 165 -13.29 -9.75 -17.36
N PHE A 166 -12.93 -8.99 -16.34
CA PHE A 166 -12.31 -9.52 -15.11
C PHE A 166 -13.33 -9.95 -14.06
N ASP A 167 -14.64 -9.92 -14.34
CA ASP A 167 -15.68 -10.32 -13.39
C ASP A 167 -15.55 -11.79 -12.99
N ARG A 168 -15.57 -12.03 -11.68
CA ARG A 168 -15.47 -13.36 -11.07
C ARG A 168 -16.83 -13.87 -10.56
N GLY A 169 -17.88 -13.72 -11.35
CA GLY A 169 -19.22 -14.23 -11.07
C GLY A 169 -20.03 -13.33 -10.13
N GLN A 170 -19.82 -12.02 -10.17
CA GLN A 170 -20.65 -11.04 -9.46
C GLN A 170 -21.74 -10.46 -10.34
N ALA A 171 -21.50 -10.35 -11.65
CA ALA A 171 -22.50 -9.92 -12.59
C ALA A 171 -23.63 -10.98 -12.74
N SER A 172 -24.86 -10.50 -12.97
CA SER A 172 -26.01 -11.39 -13.23
C SER A 172 -25.86 -12.12 -14.57
N TRP A 173 -25.18 -11.54 -15.52
CA TRP A 173 -24.85 -12.15 -16.83
C TRP A 173 -23.36 -12.04 -17.09
N LEU A 174 -22.73 -13.17 -17.32
CA LEU A 174 -21.33 -13.24 -17.65
C LEU A 174 -21.11 -12.86 -19.11
N SER A 175 -19.99 -12.21 -19.40
CA SER A 175 -19.56 -11.96 -20.78
C SER A 175 -19.32 -13.29 -21.50
N PRO A 176 -19.76 -13.46 -22.75
CA PRO A 176 -19.49 -14.69 -23.52
C PRO A 176 -18.01 -14.83 -23.92
N TRP A 177 -17.21 -13.80 -23.75
CA TRP A 177 -15.79 -13.74 -24.16
C TRP A 177 -14.81 -13.78 -22.97
N LEU A 178 -15.22 -14.27 -21.80
CA LEU A 178 -14.35 -14.33 -20.62
C LEU A 178 -13.10 -15.22 -20.77
N SER A 179 -13.14 -16.18 -21.68
CA SER A 179 -12.02 -17.10 -21.95
C SER A 179 -10.99 -16.53 -22.92
N LEU A 180 -11.28 -15.41 -23.58
CA LEU A 180 -10.36 -14.77 -24.53
C LEU A 180 -9.45 -13.78 -23.80
N PRO A 181 -8.24 -13.45 -24.33
CA PRO A 181 -7.45 -12.31 -23.87
C PRO A 181 -8.23 -10.98 -23.94
N LEU A 182 -7.89 -10.02 -23.09
CA LEU A 182 -8.60 -8.74 -22.95
C LEU A 182 -8.85 -8.04 -24.29
N TYR A 183 -7.82 -7.94 -25.14
CA TYR A 183 -7.90 -7.26 -26.43
C TYR A 183 -8.81 -7.98 -27.41
N GLU A 184 -8.72 -9.29 -27.49
CA GLU A 184 -9.55 -10.11 -28.38
C GLU A 184 -11.01 -10.05 -27.95
N ALA A 185 -11.29 -10.20 -26.65
CA ALA A 185 -12.63 -10.04 -26.06
C ALA A 185 -13.21 -8.64 -26.38
N TRP A 186 -12.39 -7.59 -26.29
CA TRP A 186 -12.78 -6.24 -26.63
C TRP A 186 -13.14 -6.11 -28.11
N ARG A 187 -12.31 -6.64 -29.01
CA ARG A 187 -12.58 -6.59 -30.46
C ARG A 187 -13.93 -7.23 -30.82
N GLN A 188 -14.21 -8.41 -30.24
CA GLN A 188 -15.50 -9.10 -30.44
C GLN A 188 -16.68 -8.24 -29.96
N ARG A 189 -16.56 -7.66 -28.78
CA ARG A 189 -17.60 -6.79 -28.21
C ARG A 189 -17.74 -5.47 -29.00
N ALA A 190 -16.63 -4.83 -29.32
CA ALA A 190 -16.61 -3.50 -29.92
C ALA A 190 -17.20 -3.48 -31.32
N GLN A 191 -17.06 -4.54 -32.10
CA GLN A 191 -17.69 -4.68 -33.43
C GLN A 191 -19.24 -4.74 -33.34
N LEU A 192 -19.79 -5.17 -32.22
CA LEU A 192 -21.24 -5.23 -31.97
C LEU A 192 -21.77 -3.97 -31.28
N SER A 193 -20.94 -3.30 -30.49
CA SER A 193 -21.32 -2.12 -29.70
C SER A 193 -21.49 -0.87 -30.59
N ARG A 194 -22.64 -0.20 -30.47
CA ARG A 194 -22.90 1.06 -31.15
C ARG A 194 -22.56 2.28 -30.32
N ARG A 195 -22.14 2.08 -29.07
CA ARG A 195 -22.04 3.14 -28.07
C ARG A 195 -21.17 4.33 -28.51
N LEU A 196 -19.96 4.08 -29.02
CA LEU A 196 -19.05 5.13 -29.46
C LEU A 196 -19.51 5.77 -30.78
N ASP A 197 -20.09 4.96 -31.68
CA ASP A 197 -20.72 5.51 -32.91
C ASP A 197 -21.91 6.43 -32.56
N ASP A 198 -22.79 6.04 -31.63
CA ASP A 198 -23.94 6.82 -31.19
C ASP A 198 -23.56 8.11 -30.45
N LEU A 199 -22.37 8.10 -29.77
CA LEU A 199 -21.78 9.31 -29.18
C LEU A 199 -21.16 10.24 -30.23
N GLY A 200 -20.87 9.76 -31.45
CA GLY A 200 -20.36 10.57 -32.55
C GLY A 200 -19.01 10.15 -33.14
N ILE A 201 -18.34 9.09 -32.62
CA ILE A 201 -17.11 8.54 -33.19
C ILE A 201 -17.48 7.66 -34.38
N ARG A 202 -17.68 8.28 -35.55
CA ARG A 202 -18.08 7.57 -36.74
C ARG A 202 -16.98 6.66 -37.28
N GLY A 203 -17.37 5.46 -37.73
CA GLY A 203 -16.41 4.51 -38.30
C GLY A 203 -15.66 3.67 -37.27
N PHE A 204 -15.96 3.79 -35.98
CA PHE A 204 -15.28 3.04 -34.92
C PHE A 204 -15.30 1.53 -35.14
N ARG A 205 -16.46 0.95 -35.43
CA ARG A 205 -16.61 -0.50 -35.66
C ARG A 205 -15.85 -0.99 -36.89
N GLN A 206 -15.79 -0.20 -37.97
CA GLN A 206 -14.99 -0.52 -39.15
C GLN A 206 -13.49 -0.52 -38.85
N LEU A 207 -13.00 0.48 -38.09
CA LEU A 207 -11.62 0.51 -37.62
C LEU A 207 -11.30 -0.74 -36.83
N VAL A 208 -12.12 -1.09 -35.81
CA VAL A 208 -11.89 -2.26 -34.96
C VAL A 208 -11.88 -3.57 -35.76
N ALA A 209 -12.77 -3.71 -36.75
CA ALA A 209 -12.82 -4.89 -37.61
C ALA A 209 -11.56 -5.05 -38.47
N ALA A 210 -10.92 -3.95 -38.84
CA ALA A 210 -9.70 -3.92 -39.67
C ALA A 210 -8.40 -4.09 -38.87
N LEU A 211 -8.45 -4.05 -37.53
CA LEU A 211 -7.25 -4.21 -36.68
C LEU A 211 -6.76 -5.66 -36.68
N PRO A 212 -5.44 -5.91 -36.63
CA PRO A 212 -4.85 -7.22 -36.40
C PRO A 212 -5.38 -7.90 -35.13
N ASP A 213 -5.32 -9.23 -35.08
CA ASP A 213 -5.72 -10.02 -33.90
C ASP A 213 -4.70 -9.89 -32.77
N ASP A 214 -3.42 -9.76 -33.07
CA ASP A 214 -2.37 -9.53 -32.06
C ASP A 214 -2.24 -8.03 -31.73
N PRO A 215 -2.38 -7.60 -30.48
CA PRO A 215 -2.22 -6.19 -30.08
C PRO A 215 -0.80 -5.65 -30.39
N ARG A 216 0.22 -6.53 -30.43
CA ARG A 216 1.60 -6.16 -30.79
C ARG A 216 1.76 -5.78 -32.26
N GLU A 217 0.87 -6.26 -33.13
CA GLU A 217 0.79 -5.86 -34.53
C GLU A 217 -0.13 -4.64 -34.72
N ALA A 218 -1.18 -4.53 -33.90
CA ALA A 218 -2.11 -3.41 -33.95
C ALA A 218 -1.48 -2.07 -33.53
N ILE A 219 -0.65 -2.06 -32.47
CA ILE A 219 -0.04 -0.83 -31.92
C ILE A 219 0.81 -0.10 -32.96
N PRO A 220 1.76 -0.73 -33.71
CA PRO A 220 2.50 -0.05 -34.77
C PRO A 220 1.60 0.61 -35.82
N ALA A 221 0.55 -0.09 -36.24
CA ALA A 221 -0.38 0.45 -37.22
C ALA A 221 -1.16 1.67 -36.70
N LEU A 222 -1.52 1.65 -35.41
CA LEU A 222 -2.23 2.77 -34.75
C LEU A 222 -1.30 3.99 -34.54
N LEU A 223 -0.07 3.77 -34.11
CA LEU A 223 0.94 4.84 -33.97
C LEU A 223 1.27 5.49 -35.31
N ALA A 224 1.33 4.68 -36.37
CA ALA A 224 1.53 5.18 -37.74
C ALA A 224 0.41 6.14 -38.19
N ARG A 225 -0.86 5.82 -37.86
CA ARG A 225 -2.01 6.68 -38.16
C ARG A 225 -1.97 8.01 -37.39
N LEU A 226 -1.42 8.01 -36.16
CA LEU A 226 -1.22 9.21 -35.35
C LEU A 226 0.07 9.95 -35.71
N ALA A 227 0.92 9.39 -36.60
CA ALA A 227 2.19 9.96 -37.01
C ALA A 227 3.14 10.29 -35.84
N ILE A 228 3.16 9.42 -34.80
CA ILE A 228 4.03 9.60 -33.62
C ILE A 228 5.48 9.28 -34.00
N PRO A 229 6.45 10.23 -33.84
CA PRO A 229 7.86 9.97 -34.14
C PRO A 229 8.49 8.99 -33.12
N GLU A 230 9.43 8.17 -33.56
CA GLU A 230 10.07 7.13 -32.74
C GLU A 230 10.62 7.63 -31.40
N PRO A 231 11.33 8.78 -31.28
CA PRO A 231 11.85 9.26 -30.00
C PRO A 231 10.77 9.60 -28.95
N HIS A 232 9.51 9.75 -29.38
CA HIS A 232 8.39 10.12 -28.53
C HIS A 232 7.52 8.93 -28.11
N ILE A 233 7.74 7.74 -28.68
CA ILE A 233 6.86 6.57 -28.51
C ILE A 233 6.69 6.21 -27.04
N GLU A 234 7.74 6.03 -26.27
CA GLU A 234 7.65 5.60 -24.87
C GLU A 234 6.81 6.54 -24.02
N ARG A 235 7.04 7.85 -24.10
CA ARG A 235 6.31 8.84 -23.32
C ARG A 235 4.88 9.01 -23.78
N PHE A 236 4.64 8.91 -25.07
CA PHE A 236 3.28 8.94 -25.61
C PHE A 236 2.48 7.71 -25.16
N LEU A 237 3.05 6.50 -25.27
CA LEU A 237 2.42 5.28 -24.77
C LEU A 237 2.20 5.31 -23.24
N LEU A 238 3.12 5.90 -22.51
CA LEU A 238 2.98 6.08 -21.07
C LEU A 238 1.83 7.05 -20.73
N ALA A 239 1.67 8.15 -21.48
CA ALA A 239 0.53 9.06 -21.33
C ALA A 239 -0.81 8.35 -21.63
N GLU A 240 -0.85 7.48 -22.65
CA GLU A 240 -2.03 6.65 -22.95
C GLU A 240 -2.38 5.70 -21.79
N LEU A 241 -1.40 4.97 -21.22
CA LEU A 241 -1.63 4.09 -20.07
C LEU A 241 -2.03 4.87 -18.80
N PHE A 242 -1.43 6.02 -18.56
CA PHE A 242 -1.82 6.85 -17.40
C PHE A 242 -3.22 7.45 -17.52
N SER A 243 -3.80 7.53 -18.73
CA SER A 243 -5.21 7.92 -18.90
C SER A 243 -6.19 6.86 -18.40
N VAL A 244 -5.73 5.61 -18.23
CA VAL A 244 -6.45 4.45 -17.68
C VAL A 244 -5.62 3.75 -16.58
N ALA A 245 -4.97 4.56 -15.74
CA ALA A 245 -3.97 4.13 -14.77
C ALA A 245 -4.48 3.07 -13.79
N GLY A 246 -5.75 3.13 -13.40
CA GLY A 246 -6.33 2.19 -12.45
C GLY A 246 -6.45 0.78 -13.03
N TRP A 247 -6.99 0.64 -14.22
CA TRP A 247 -7.04 -0.65 -14.89
C TRP A 247 -5.65 -1.15 -15.28
N ALA A 248 -4.77 -0.25 -15.75
CA ALA A 248 -3.39 -0.61 -16.03
C ALA A 248 -2.68 -1.20 -14.80
N SER A 249 -2.85 -0.58 -13.63
CA SER A 249 -2.28 -1.02 -12.36
C SER A 249 -2.90 -2.34 -11.87
N PHE A 250 -4.19 -2.55 -12.05
CA PHE A 250 -4.87 -3.81 -11.72
C PHE A 250 -4.38 -4.97 -12.61
N ILE A 251 -4.25 -4.74 -13.93
CA ILE A 251 -3.70 -5.74 -14.84
C ILE A 251 -2.22 -6.05 -14.50
N ARG A 252 -1.47 -5.03 -14.08
CA ARG A 252 -0.09 -5.23 -13.60
C ARG A 252 -0.03 -6.11 -12.36
N TYR A 253 -1.00 -5.94 -11.43
CA TYR A 253 -1.16 -6.82 -10.27
C TYR A 253 -1.42 -8.28 -10.68
N LEU A 254 -2.31 -8.52 -11.66
CA LEU A 254 -2.58 -9.88 -12.14
C LEU A 254 -1.31 -10.55 -12.68
N ALA A 255 -0.50 -9.81 -13.43
CA ALA A 255 0.78 -10.32 -13.94
C ALA A 255 1.82 -10.55 -12.81
N TRP A 256 1.77 -9.78 -11.71
CA TRP A 256 2.64 -9.99 -10.54
C TRP A 256 2.31 -11.28 -9.79
N HIS A 257 1.02 -11.64 -9.71
CA HIS A 257 0.55 -12.80 -8.97
C HIS A 257 0.43 -14.08 -9.80
N ALA A 258 0.75 -14.05 -11.09
CA ALA A 258 0.72 -15.24 -11.93
C ALA A 258 1.81 -16.23 -11.51
N GLU A 259 1.46 -17.48 -11.29
CA GLU A 259 2.41 -18.56 -11.00
C GLU A 259 3.41 -18.75 -12.16
N GLU A 260 2.92 -18.60 -13.40
CA GLU A 260 3.75 -18.59 -14.61
C GLU A 260 3.51 -17.27 -15.37
N PRO A 261 4.36 -16.25 -15.21
CA PRO A 261 4.19 -14.98 -15.91
C PRO A 261 4.13 -15.10 -17.43
N ALA A 262 4.77 -16.12 -17.99
CA ALA A 262 4.75 -16.40 -19.43
C ALA A 262 3.41 -16.97 -19.94
N SER A 263 2.58 -17.53 -19.06
CA SER A 263 1.27 -18.11 -19.39
C SER A 263 0.13 -17.09 -19.35
N VAL A 264 0.37 -15.93 -18.72
CA VAL A 264 -0.61 -14.84 -18.65
C VAL A 264 -0.58 -14.06 -19.95
N ALA A 265 -1.75 -13.93 -20.59
CA ALA A 265 -1.91 -13.05 -21.73
C ALA A 265 -1.39 -11.64 -21.40
N ASP A 266 -0.69 -11.00 -22.32
CA ASP A 266 -0.15 -9.65 -22.15
C ASP A 266 -1.30 -8.61 -22.25
N ASP A 267 -2.22 -8.68 -21.29
CA ASP A 267 -3.41 -7.84 -21.24
C ASP A 267 -3.09 -6.35 -21.06
N LEU A 268 -1.89 -6.02 -20.56
CA LEU A 268 -1.47 -4.62 -20.46
C LEU A 268 -1.14 -4.04 -21.85
N THR A 269 -0.50 -4.82 -22.72
CA THR A 269 -0.35 -4.47 -24.14
C THR A 269 -1.71 -4.44 -24.84
N GLY A 270 -2.62 -5.35 -24.49
CA GLY A 270 -4.00 -5.35 -24.97
C GLY A 270 -4.75 -4.06 -24.60
N LEU A 271 -4.67 -3.63 -23.33
CA LEU A 271 -5.27 -2.39 -22.85
C LEU A 271 -4.74 -1.17 -23.61
N LEU A 272 -3.43 -1.13 -23.86
CA LEU A 272 -2.80 -0.06 -24.61
C LEU A 272 -3.30 0.00 -26.06
N ALA A 273 -3.42 -1.15 -26.74
CA ALA A 273 -3.97 -1.23 -28.10
C ALA A 273 -5.45 -0.76 -28.13
N ILE A 274 -6.25 -1.15 -27.14
CA ILE A 274 -7.64 -0.68 -26.98
C ILE A 274 -7.70 0.84 -26.85
N ARG A 275 -6.84 1.39 -25.99
CA ARG A 275 -6.81 2.83 -25.72
C ARG A 275 -6.42 3.63 -26.99
N LEU A 276 -5.36 3.20 -27.67
CA LEU A 276 -4.92 3.79 -28.93
C LEU A 276 -5.96 3.70 -30.04
N ALA A 277 -6.67 2.56 -30.17
CA ALA A 277 -7.71 2.39 -31.16
C ALA A 277 -8.87 3.38 -30.98
N CYS A 278 -9.24 3.68 -29.72
CA CYS A 278 -10.25 4.70 -29.43
C CYS A 278 -9.77 6.10 -29.84
N ASP A 279 -8.52 6.44 -29.57
CA ASP A 279 -7.95 7.73 -29.93
C ASP A 279 -7.78 7.91 -31.43
N VAL A 280 -7.34 6.87 -32.16
CA VAL A 280 -7.27 6.89 -33.62
C VAL A 280 -8.66 7.09 -34.22
N ALA A 281 -9.68 6.36 -33.72
CA ALA A 281 -11.05 6.51 -34.22
C ALA A 281 -11.60 7.93 -33.98
N LEU A 282 -11.29 8.53 -32.82
CA LEU A 282 -11.68 9.92 -32.52
C LEU A 282 -10.95 10.90 -33.44
N ALA A 283 -9.65 10.71 -33.69
CA ALA A 283 -8.85 11.50 -34.59
C ALA A 283 -9.43 11.51 -35.99
N GLU A 284 -9.72 10.34 -36.55
CA GLU A 284 -10.30 10.21 -37.89
C GLU A 284 -11.71 10.77 -37.98
N SER A 285 -12.54 10.56 -36.95
CA SER A 285 -13.92 11.07 -36.91
C SER A 285 -14.01 12.59 -36.80
N SER A 286 -13.04 13.20 -36.13
CA SER A 286 -13.01 14.66 -35.93
C SER A 286 -12.54 15.44 -37.18
N GLY A 287 -12.03 14.72 -38.22
CA GLY A 287 -11.55 15.33 -39.46
C GLY A 287 -10.34 16.26 -39.26
N SER A 288 -9.67 16.16 -38.15
CA SER A 288 -8.56 17.03 -37.76
C SER A 288 -7.29 16.60 -38.47
N THR A 289 -6.92 17.28 -39.54
CA THR A 289 -5.71 17.01 -40.34
C THR A 289 -4.41 17.41 -39.60
N ASN A 290 -4.48 18.16 -38.50
CA ASN A 290 -3.33 18.70 -37.73
C ASN A 290 -3.23 18.13 -36.31
N LEU A 291 -3.69 16.91 -36.08
CA LEU A 291 -3.63 16.24 -34.76
C LEU A 291 -2.22 15.98 -34.23
N PRO A 292 -1.19 15.65 -35.04
CA PRO A 292 0.16 15.45 -34.52
C PRO A 292 0.70 16.68 -33.78
N GLU A 293 0.29 17.90 -34.19
CA GLU A 293 0.67 19.14 -33.48
C GLU A 293 -0.09 19.25 -32.16
N GLY A 294 0.65 19.04 -31.04
CA GLY A 294 0.15 19.15 -29.67
C GLY A 294 -0.01 17.81 -28.95
N LEU A 295 0.13 16.66 -29.62
CA LEU A 295 0.19 15.35 -28.96
C LEU A 295 1.56 15.10 -28.30
N VAL A 296 2.62 15.50 -28.98
CA VAL A 296 4.01 15.35 -28.52
C VAL A 296 4.76 16.69 -28.66
N PRO A 297 5.80 16.94 -27.85
CA PRO A 297 6.62 18.14 -27.95
C PRO A 297 7.54 18.10 -29.19
N THR A 298 8.17 19.23 -29.52
CA THR A 298 9.15 19.30 -30.61
C THR A 298 10.47 18.56 -30.30
N THR A 299 10.84 18.48 -29.00
CA THR A 299 12.03 17.74 -28.52
C THR A 299 11.61 16.69 -27.50
N PRO A 300 12.16 15.48 -27.54
CA PRO A 300 11.83 14.42 -26.57
C PRO A 300 12.39 14.66 -25.18
N GLU A 301 13.55 15.36 -25.06
CA GLU A 301 14.18 15.64 -23.79
C GLU A 301 13.31 16.58 -22.93
N PRO A 302 13.12 16.29 -21.65
CA PRO A 302 12.46 17.22 -20.74
C PRO A 302 13.33 18.45 -20.51
N PRO A 303 12.72 19.63 -20.32
CA PRO A 303 13.48 20.80 -19.87
C PRO A 303 13.96 20.60 -18.43
N ASP A 304 14.97 21.39 -18.02
CA ASP A 304 15.35 21.46 -16.61
C ASP A 304 14.16 21.80 -15.72
N PRO A 305 14.16 21.36 -14.44
CA PRO A 305 13.10 21.71 -13.52
C PRO A 305 12.92 23.23 -13.41
N LEU A 306 11.67 23.68 -13.43
CA LEU A 306 11.37 25.11 -13.24
C LEU A 306 11.89 25.58 -11.87
N PRO A 307 12.39 26.83 -11.75
CA PRO A 307 12.88 27.36 -10.47
C PRO A 307 11.85 27.25 -9.34
N ALA A 308 10.56 27.42 -9.62
CA ALA A 308 9.49 27.23 -8.65
C ALA A 308 9.36 25.76 -8.16
N VAL A 309 9.70 24.78 -8.99
CA VAL A 309 9.75 23.35 -8.62
C VAL A 309 10.94 23.10 -7.69
N LEU A 310 12.11 23.65 -8.02
CA LEU A 310 13.32 23.59 -7.19
C LEU A 310 13.10 24.24 -5.81
N ALA A 311 12.41 25.37 -5.78
CA ALA A 311 12.04 26.03 -4.52
C ALA A 311 11.14 25.13 -3.66
N ARG A 312 10.12 24.48 -4.24
CA ARG A 312 9.26 23.53 -3.50
C ARG A 312 10.03 22.28 -3.03
N TYR A 313 10.97 21.80 -3.84
CA TYR A 313 11.82 20.67 -3.43
C TYR A 313 12.73 21.02 -2.25
N LEU A 314 13.34 22.22 -2.26
CA LEU A 314 14.10 22.74 -1.11
C LEU A 314 13.23 22.76 0.15
N MET A 315 11.99 23.25 0.05
CA MET A 315 11.06 23.26 1.21
C MET A 315 10.68 21.87 1.67
N GLN A 316 10.53 20.91 0.74
CA GLN A 316 10.28 19.50 1.06
C GLN A 316 11.46 18.95 1.88
N VAL A 317 12.68 19.14 1.43
CA VAL A 317 13.88 18.71 2.16
C VAL A 317 13.98 19.41 3.51
N ALA A 318 13.66 20.71 3.59
CA ALA A 318 13.67 21.45 4.87
C ALA A 318 12.66 20.91 5.89
N GLY A 319 11.46 20.52 5.43
CA GLY A 319 10.48 19.84 6.28
C GLY A 319 10.99 18.49 6.81
N GLU A 320 11.67 17.72 5.97
CA GLU A 320 12.30 16.44 6.35
C GLU A 320 13.48 16.65 7.32
N VAL A 321 14.30 17.69 7.12
CA VAL A 321 15.37 18.09 8.04
C VAL A 321 14.81 18.46 9.40
N SER A 322 13.75 19.29 9.43
CA SER A 322 13.09 19.69 10.68
C SER A 322 12.55 18.48 11.46
N HIS A 323 11.83 17.57 10.78
CA HIS A 323 11.33 16.34 11.40
C HIS A 323 12.46 15.44 11.92
N ARG A 324 13.48 15.20 11.09
CA ARG A 324 14.67 14.41 11.46
C ARG A 324 15.39 14.99 12.68
N ARG A 325 15.62 16.29 12.69
CA ARG A 325 16.26 17.00 13.81
C ARG A 325 15.47 16.80 15.12
N GLY A 326 14.15 17.00 15.08
CA GLY A 326 13.28 16.77 16.24
C GLY A 326 13.33 15.32 16.73
N LEU A 327 13.17 14.36 15.82
CA LEU A 327 13.20 12.94 16.16
C LEU A 327 14.54 12.50 16.75
N LEU A 328 15.65 12.95 16.17
CA LEU A 328 16.99 12.63 16.68
C LEU A 328 17.32 13.30 18.02
N ALA A 329 16.68 14.44 18.32
CA ALA A 329 16.81 15.07 19.65
C ALA A 329 16.04 14.27 20.72
N ASP A 330 14.91 13.68 20.37
CA ASP A 330 14.11 12.85 21.28
C ASP A 330 14.76 11.49 21.53
N ILE A 331 15.32 10.84 20.51
CA ILE A 331 15.97 9.52 20.63
C ILE A 331 17.33 9.69 21.31
N ALA A 332 17.43 9.21 22.57
CA ALA A 332 18.67 9.26 23.33
C ALA A 332 19.79 8.47 22.66
N THR A 333 21.03 8.98 22.71
CA THR A 333 22.22 8.24 22.30
C THR A 333 22.57 7.13 23.29
N ASP A 334 22.27 7.33 24.56
CA ASP A 334 22.50 6.34 25.61
C ASP A 334 21.30 5.42 25.81
N LYS A 335 21.56 4.13 25.91
CA LYS A 335 20.54 3.13 26.23
C LYS A 335 20.09 3.27 27.68
N GLN A 336 18.77 3.22 27.90
CA GLN A 336 18.28 3.05 29.26
C GLN A 336 18.74 1.67 29.79
N PRO A 337 19.19 1.59 31.05
CA PRO A 337 19.65 0.31 31.61
C PRO A 337 18.50 -0.70 31.60
N ALA A 338 18.79 -1.90 31.10
CA ALA A 338 17.84 -3.00 31.13
C ALA A 338 17.32 -3.28 32.53
N ALA A 339 16.03 -3.59 32.65
CA ALA A 339 15.45 -3.98 33.94
C ALA A 339 16.19 -5.19 34.52
N THR A 340 16.60 -5.10 35.81
CA THR A 340 17.29 -6.19 36.49
C THR A 340 16.38 -7.36 36.84
N ARG A 341 15.08 -7.10 36.92
CA ARG A 341 14.05 -8.09 37.27
C ARG A 341 13.48 -8.75 36.01
N ARG A 342 13.23 -10.09 36.08
CA ARG A 342 12.53 -10.82 35.01
C ARG A 342 11.14 -10.19 34.79
N PRO A 343 10.75 -9.82 33.54
CA PRO A 343 9.44 -9.26 33.29
C PRO A 343 8.31 -10.30 33.49
N THR A 344 7.14 -9.85 33.88
CA THR A 344 5.93 -10.66 33.91
C THR A 344 5.38 -10.87 32.51
N LEU A 345 5.40 -9.79 31.71
CA LEU A 345 4.92 -9.79 30.34
C LEU A 345 5.99 -9.28 29.39
N GLN A 346 6.28 -10.06 28.36
CA GLN A 346 6.87 -9.57 27.12
C GLN A 346 5.81 -9.64 26.02
N MET A 347 5.55 -8.54 25.33
CA MET A 347 4.52 -8.49 24.29
C MET A 347 5.13 -8.06 22.96
N VAL A 348 5.08 -8.98 22.00
CA VAL A 348 5.62 -8.76 20.64
C VAL A 348 4.51 -8.19 19.77
N PHE A 349 4.67 -6.95 19.32
CA PHE A 349 3.73 -6.24 18.45
C PHE A 349 4.21 -6.19 17.00
N CYS A 350 3.28 -5.95 16.07
CA CYS A 350 3.66 -5.49 14.75
C CYS A 350 4.38 -4.14 14.84
N ILE A 351 5.27 -3.89 13.87
CA ILE A 351 6.00 -2.59 13.74
C ILE A 351 5.08 -1.43 13.38
N ASP A 352 3.82 -1.67 13.08
CA ASP A 352 2.82 -0.67 12.68
C ASP A 352 2.78 0.53 13.63
N VAL A 353 2.70 1.74 13.08
CA VAL A 353 2.72 3.01 13.86
C VAL A 353 1.58 3.11 14.87
N ARG A 354 0.45 2.41 14.66
CA ARG A 354 -0.66 2.35 15.62
C ARG A 354 -0.29 1.57 16.88
N SER A 355 0.57 0.56 16.71
CA SER A 355 1.09 -0.22 17.85
C SER A 355 2.02 0.62 18.73
N GLU A 356 2.73 1.62 18.21
CA GLU A 356 3.60 2.51 19.02
C GLU A 356 2.83 3.15 20.16
N VAL A 357 1.67 3.71 19.88
CA VAL A 357 0.84 4.39 20.89
C VAL A 357 0.39 3.42 21.98
N LEU A 358 -0.12 2.25 21.60
CA LEU A 358 -0.58 1.24 22.55
C LEU A 358 0.58 0.66 23.39
N ARG A 359 1.73 0.41 22.77
CA ARG A 359 2.94 -0.08 23.47
C ARG A 359 3.38 0.87 24.58
N ARG A 360 3.48 2.18 24.28
CA ARG A 360 3.85 3.23 25.22
C ARG A 360 2.88 3.29 26.41
N HIS A 361 1.58 3.24 26.15
CA HIS A 361 0.57 3.21 27.21
C HIS A 361 0.57 1.92 28.02
N LEU A 362 0.91 0.78 27.41
CA LEU A 362 1.02 -0.49 28.09
C LEU A 362 2.26 -0.56 28.99
N GLU A 363 3.42 -0.11 28.51
CA GLU A 363 4.66 -0.01 29.28
C GLU A 363 4.51 0.93 30.50
N ALA A 364 3.68 1.96 30.39
CA ALA A 364 3.38 2.88 31.48
C ALA A 364 2.55 2.25 32.62
N GLN A 365 1.88 1.10 32.39
CA GLN A 365 1.09 0.43 33.45
C GLN A 365 1.97 -0.27 34.48
N SER A 366 3.11 -0.84 34.08
CA SER A 366 3.99 -1.58 34.99
C SER A 366 5.41 -1.68 34.46
N LYS A 367 6.40 -1.55 35.37
CA LYS A 367 7.80 -1.82 35.08
C LYS A 367 8.11 -3.32 34.80
N LEU A 368 7.12 -4.18 34.94
CA LEU A 368 7.21 -5.62 34.64
C LEU A 368 6.70 -5.94 33.21
N VAL A 369 6.39 -4.92 32.44
CA VAL A 369 5.99 -5.04 31.05
C VAL A 369 7.13 -4.60 30.14
N GLU A 370 7.52 -5.46 29.22
CA GLU A 370 8.41 -5.15 28.12
C GLU A 370 7.67 -5.35 26.80
N THR A 371 7.92 -4.49 25.80
CA THR A 371 7.35 -4.65 24.45
C THR A 371 8.45 -4.71 23.41
N CYS A 372 8.24 -5.55 22.37
CA CYS A 372 9.13 -5.68 21.21
C CYS A 372 8.36 -5.38 19.93
N GLY A 373 9.03 -4.85 18.92
CA GLY A 373 8.47 -4.63 17.59
C GLY A 373 9.04 -5.62 16.58
N PHE A 374 8.17 -6.30 15.86
CA PHE A 374 8.54 -7.25 14.81
C PHE A 374 7.56 -7.18 13.63
N ALA A 375 7.97 -7.59 12.42
CA ALA A 375 7.03 -7.65 11.30
C ALA A 375 5.83 -8.56 11.64
N GLY A 376 4.60 -8.07 11.46
CA GLY A 376 3.38 -8.66 12.05
C GLY A 376 2.98 -10.06 11.55
N PHE A 377 3.72 -10.63 10.58
CA PHE A 377 3.58 -12.04 10.23
C PHE A 377 4.46 -12.96 11.11
N PHE A 378 5.29 -12.39 12.01
CA PHE A 378 6.12 -13.06 13.00
C PHE A 378 7.04 -14.15 12.44
N GLY A 379 7.51 -14.00 11.19
CA GLY A 379 8.32 -15.00 10.52
C GLY A 379 7.56 -16.27 10.11
N MET A 380 6.24 -16.22 10.07
CA MET A 380 5.34 -17.32 9.70
C MET A 380 4.70 -17.02 8.34
N PRO A 381 5.36 -17.24 7.20
CA PRO A 381 4.79 -16.99 5.87
C PRO A 381 3.84 -18.13 5.49
N LEU A 382 2.61 -18.06 5.96
CA LEU A 382 1.61 -19.13 5.82
C LEU A 382 0.47 -18.76 4.86
N GLU A 383 -0.12 -19.79 4.23
CA GLU A 383 -1.43 -19.71 3.63
C GLU A 383 -2.47 -20.17 4.66
N PHE A 384 -3.40 -19.31 5.04
CA PHE A 384 -4.42 -19.67 6.03
C PHE A 384 -5.74 -20.06 5.38
N ILE A 385 -6.12 -21.32 5.57
CA ILE A 385 -7.34 -21.92 5.02
C ILE A 385 -8.40 -22.00 6.11
N ARG A 386 -9.41 -21.15 6.03
CA ARG A 386 -10.47 -21.09 7.06
C ARG A 386 -11.38 -22.32 7.02
N LEU A 387 -11.92 -22.69 8.18
CA LEU A 387 -12.86 -23.82 8.31
C LEU A 387 -14.01 -23.71 7.29
N GLY A 388 -14.15 -24.75 6.46
CA GLY A 388 -15.20 -24.85 5.44
C GLY A 388 -14.98 -23.98 4.20
N THR A 389 -13.74 -23.53 3.92
CA THR A 389 -13.33 -22.91 2.65
C THR A 389 -12.39 -23.83 1.88
N ALA A 390 -12.38 -23.71 0.56
CA ALA A 390 -11.48 -24.47 -0.31
C ALA A 390 -10.20 -23.68 -0.66
N TYR A 391 -10.14 -22.40 -0.34
CA TYR A 391 -9.05 -21.50 -0.71
C TYR A 391 -8.52 -20.81 0.53
N GLY A 392 -7.20 -20.68 0.61
CA GLY A 392 -6.50 -19.95 1.62
C GLY A 392 -6.25 -18.48 1.23
N ALA A 393 -5.77 -17.72 2.20
CA ALA A 393 -5.24 -16.38 1.99
C ALA A 393 -3.76 -16.35 2.42
N ALA A 394 -2.92 -15.63 1.66
CA ALA A 394 -1.52 -15.45 1.98
C ALA A 394 -1.35 -14.49 3.17
N HIS A 395 -0.93 -15.01 4.31
CA HIS A 395 -0.64 -14.23 5.52
C HIS A 395 0.87 -13.96 5.65
N CYS A 396 1.43 -13.28 4.64
CA CYS A 396 2.82 -12.82 4.60
C CYS A 396 2.92 -11.51 3.82
N PRO A 397 4.06 -10.78 3.91
CA PRO A 397 4.27 -9.61 3.08
C PRO A 397 4.10 -9.94 1.59
N VAL A 398 3.50 -9.05 0.81
CA VAL A 398 3.23 -9.25 -0.63
C VAL A 398 4.49 -9.45 -1.49
N LEU A 399 5.66 -9.26 -0.91
CA LEU A 399 6.97 -9.55 -1.51
C LEU A 399 7.38 -11.04 -1.34
N LEU A 400 6.64 -11.80 -0.53
CA LEU A 400 6.92 -13.20 -0.23
C LEU A 400 5.77 -14.08 -0.72
N GLN A 401 6.08 -15.36 -0.93
CA GLN A 401 5.06 -16.39 -1.13
C GLN A 401 4.88 -17.19 0.15
N PRO A 402 3.67 -17.67 0.47
CA PRO A 402 3.46 -18.64 1.54
C PRO A 402 4.33 -19.88 1.35
N THR A 403 4.93 -20.37 2.41
CA THR A 403 5.79 -21.57 2.37
C THR A 403 5.10 -22.82 2.89
N PHE A 404 3.94 -22.68 3.53
CA PHE A 404 3.14 -23.80 4.03
C PHE A 404 1.68 -23.41 4.25
N PRO A 405 0.72 -24.34 4.04
CA PRO A 405 -0.68 -24.14 4.37
C PRO A 405 -0.91 -24.41 5.86
N VAL A 406 -1.90 -23.71 6.44
CA VAL A 406 -2.42 -23.99 7.78
C VAL A 406 -3.95 -24.00 7.73
N PHE A 407 -4.55 -25.09 8.16
CA PHE A 407 -5.99 -25.28 8.19
C PHE A 407 -6.57 -24.83 9.53
N GLU A 408 -7.67 -24.10 9.48
CA GLU A 408 -8.46 -23.77 10.67
C GLU A 408 -9.38 -24.94 11.01
N ARG A 409 -9.35 -25.43 12.25
CA ARG A 409 -10.15 -26.55 12.74
C ARG A 409 -10.84 -26.22 14.06
N LEU A 410 -11.86 -27.02 14.41
CA LEU A 410 -12.46 -27.03 15.75
C LEU A 410 -11.66 -27.99 16.64
N LEU A 411 -10.70 -27.46 17.38
CA LEU A 411 -9.78 -28.25 18.21
C LEU A 411 -10.55 -29.07 19.26
N GLY A 412 -10.25 -30.39 19.36
CA GLY A 412 -10.88 -31.30 20.30
C GLY A 412 -12.36 -31.61 19.99
N ALA A 413 -12.87 -31.28 18.79
CA ALA A 413 -14.23 -31.70 18.36
C ALA A 413 -14.17 -33.01 17.60
N SER A 414 -15.29 -33.79 17.65
CA SER A 414 -15.43 -34.99 16.81
C SER A 414 -15.61 -34.64 15.35
N GLY A 415 -15.27 -35.56 14.43
CA GLY A 415 -15.43 -35.36 12.99
C GLY A 415 -16.85 -34.98 12.58
N GLU A 416 -17.87 -35.69 13.11
CA GLU A 416 -19.29 -35.38 12.87
C GLU A 416 -19.65 -33.93 13.24
N ARG A 417 -19.11 -33.42 14.37
CA ARG A 417 -19.36 -32.04 14.81
C ARG A 417 -18.66 -31.00 13.89
N VAL A 418 -17.47 -31.35 13.41
CA VAL A 418 -16.75 -30.50 12.45
C VAL A 418 -17.51 -30.41 11.12
N GLU A 419 -17.97 -31.53 10.59
CA GLU A 419 -18.78 -31.60 9.37
C GLU A 419 -20.09 -30.82 9.51
N ALA A 420 -20.82 -31.04 10.60
CA ALA A 420 -22.07 -30.33 10.88
C ALA A 420 -21.86 -28.79 10.94
N ALA A 421 -20.76 -28.32 11.57
CA ALA A 421 -20.41 -26.91 11.62
C ALA A 421 -20.07 -26.36 10.23
N ILE A 422 -19.33 -27.10 9.41
CA ILE A 422 -19.00 -26.72 8.02
C ILE A 422 -20.26 -26.60 7.18
N ASP A 423 -21.17 -27.57 7.26
CA ASP A 423 -22.39 -27.58 6.47
C ASP A 423 -23.35 -26.46 6.89
N HIS A 424 -23.49 -26.19 8.17
CA HIS A 424 -24.26 -25.06 8.68
C HIS A 424 -23.70 -23.75 8.20
N ARG A 425 -22.37 -23.58 8.24
CA ARG A 425 -21.64 -22.42 7.73
C ARG A 425 -21.88 -22.20 6.23
N LYS A 426 -21.75 -23.27 5.43
CA LYS A 426 -22.01 -23.23 3.98
C LYS A 426 -23.47 -22.86 3.68
N LEU A 427 -24.42 -23.42 4.42
CA LEU A 427 -25.84 -23.13 4.26
C LEU A 427 -26.16 -21.66 4.55
N LEU A 428 -25.66 -21.11 5.66
CA LEU A 428 -25.84 -19.68 5.99
C LEU A 428 -25.21 -18.75 4.96
N ARG A 429 -24.01 -19.06 4.46
CA ARG A 429 -23.36 -18.26 3.41
C ARG A 429 -24.14 -18.30 2.09
N LYS A 430 -24.64 -19.48 1.69
CA LYS A 430 -25.52 -19.63 0.52
C LYS A 430 -26.81 -18.83 0.72
N GLY A 431 -27.44 -18.93 1.89
CA GLY A 431 -28.64 -18.16 2.22
C GLY A 431 -28.41 -16.64 2.14
N ARG A 432 -27.31 -16.15 2.69
CA ARG A 432 -26.92 -14.72 2.58
C ARG A 432 -26.69 -14.29 1.14
N LYS A 433 -25.99 -15.11 0.33
CA LYS A 433 -25.77 -14.83 -1.10
C LYS A 433 -27.07 -14.74 -1.87
N LEU A 434 -27.99 -15.68 -1.64
CA LEU A 434 -29.33 -15.67 -2.26
C LEU A 434 -30.13 -14.46 -1.83
N TRP A 435 -30.13 -14.13 -0.53
CA TRP A 435 -30.81 -12.94 0.01
C TRP A 435 -30.28 -11.66 -0.57
N LYS A 436 -28.95 -11.50 -0.63
CA LYS A 436 -28.32 -10.35 -1.24
C LYS A 436 -28.59 -10.27 -2.75
N GLY A 437 -28.58 -11.42 -3.43
CA GLY A 437 -28.98 -11.50 -4.84
C GLY A 437 -30.43 -11.04 -5.06
N PHE A 438 -31.36 -11.43 -4.18
CA PHE A 438 -32.75 -10.96 -4.23
C PHE A 438 -32.85 -9.45 -4.00
N GLN A 439 -32.08 -8.89 -3.09
CA GLN A 439 -32.03 -7.44 -2.81
C GLN A 439 -31.50 -6.60 -3.96
N SER A 440 -30.44 -7.08 -4.62
CA SER A 440 -29.61 -6.25 -5.53
C SER A 440 -29.72 -6.60 -7.01
N SER A 441 -30.41 -7.70 -7.38
CA SER A 441 -30.64 -8.03 -8.78
C SER A 441 -31.53 -7.02 -9.47
N ALA A 442 -31.19 -6.68 -10.70
CA ALA A 442 -31.97 -5.77 -11.55
C ALA A 442 -33.42 -6.20 -11.77
N ILE A 443 -33.72 -7.50 -11.62
CA ILE A 443 -35.06 -8.08 -11.84
C ILE A 443 -35.88 -8.09 -10.53
N SER A 444 -35.24 -8.39 -9.40
CA SER A 444 -35.93 -8.67 -8.13
C SER A 444 -35.88 -7.55 -7.10
N CYS A 445 -35.02 -6.54 -7.28
CA CYS A 445 -34.88 -5.45 -6.31
C CYS A 445 -36.19 -4.69 -6.07
N TYR A 446 -36.98 -4.46 -7.12
CA TYR A 446 -38.29 -3.81 -7.00
C TYR A 446 -39.26 -4.65 -6.18
N SER A 447 -39.42 -5.92 -6.53
CA SER A 447 -40.28 -6.85 -5.78
C SER A 447 -39.82 -7.04 -4.34
N PHE A 448 -38.52 -6.99 -4.08
CA PHE A 448 -37.96 -7.02 -2.73
C PHE A 448 -38.42 -5.82 -1.91
N VAL A 449 -38.32 -4.61 -2.45
CA VAL A 449 -38.73 -3.37 -1.76
C VAL A 449 -40.25 -3.40 -1.49
N GLU A 450 -41.04 -3.77 -2.48
CA GLU A 450 -42.52 -3.82 -2.35
C GLU A 450 -43.00 -4.83 -1.29
N SER A 451 -42.37 -6.03 -1.27
CA SER A 451 -42.80 -7.10 -0.37
C SER A 451 -42.23 -6.99 1.03
N LEU A 452 -40.99 -6.49 1.19
CA LEU A 452 -40.21 -6.54 2.43
C LEU A 452 -39.75 -5.17 2.95
N GLY A 453 -39.95 -4.08 2.17
CA GLY A 453 -39.45 -2.76 2.54
C GLY A 453 -39.94 -2.27 3.91
N LEU A 454 -41.24 -2.46 4.22
CA LEU A 454 -41.79 -2.10 5.53
C LEU A 454 -41.20 -2.88 6.71
N ALA A 455 -40.78 -4.12 6.48
CA ALA A 455 -40.12 -4.94 7.53
C ALA A 455 -38.74 -4.41 7.93
N TYR A 456 -38.14 -3.51 7.12
CA TYR A 456 -36.87 -2.84 7.43
C TYR A 456 -37.03 -1.60 8.30
N LEU A 457 -38.26 -1.09 8.56
CA LEU A 457 -38.48 0.07 9.42
C LEU A 457 -37.89 -0.11 10.82
N PRO A 458 -38.13 -1.21 11.58
CA PRO A 458 -37.49 -1.42 12.88
C PRO A 458 -35.96 -1.45 12.77
N LYS A 459 -35.44 -2.07 11.68
CA LYS A 459 -34.01 -2.14 11.45
C LYS A 459 -33.40 -0.74 11.22
N LEU A 460 -34.10 0.16 10.52
CA LEU A 460 -33.65 1.53 10.33
C LEU A 460 -33.39 2.24 11.67
N PHE A 461 -34.31 2.12 12.63
CA PHE A 461 -34.17 2.72 13.95
C PHE A 461 -33.06 2.06 14.77
N THR A 462 -33.04 0.73 14.84
CA THR A 462 -32.05 -0.01 15.62
C THR A 462 -30.63 0.12 15.06
N ASP A 463 -30.49 0.20 13.74
CA ASP A 463 -29.22 0.49 13.07
C ASP A 463 -28.73 1.91 13.33
N SER A 464 -29.65 2.91 13.36
CA SER A 464 -29.30 4.31 13.63
C SER A 464 -28.73 4.52 15.04
N ILE A 465 -29.18 3.73 16.01
CA ILE A 465 -28.65 3.74 17.39
C ILE A 465 -27.56 2.69 17.64
N GLY A 466 -27.09 2.00 16.59
CA GLY A 466 -25.98 1.04 16.66
C GLY A 466 -26.28 -0.30 17.34
N VAL A 467 -27.57 -0.62 17.61
CA VAL A 467 -27.95 -1.85 18.33
C VAL A 467 -27.91 -3.09 17.43
N THR A 468 -28.22 -2.98 16.13
CA THR A 468 -28.37 -4.12 15.22
C THR A 468 -27.31 -4.21 14.14
N ARG A 469 -26.23 -3.43 14.23
CA ARG A 469 -25.08 -3.50 13.33
C ARG A 469 -23.86 -4.10 14.04
N PRO A 470 -23.80 -5.42 14.21
CA PRO A 470 -22.56 -6.05 14.64
C PRO A 470 -21.54 -5.88 13.53
N VAL A 471 -20.27 -5.60 13.90
CA VAL A 471 -19.15 -5.72 12.99
C VAL A 471 -19.15 -7.15 12.46
N SER A 472 -19.26 -7.32 11.14
CA SER A 472 -19.21 -8.64 10.52
C SER A 472 -17.82 -9.23 10.72
N ASP A 473 -17.73 -10.32 11.44
CA ASP A 473 -16.52 -11.11 11.57
C ASP A 473 -16.72 -12.44 10.84
N PRO A 474 -16.05 -12.67 9.69
CA PRO A 474 -16.20 -13.93 8.94
C PRO A 474 -15.81 -15.19 9.73
N ARG A 475 -15.02 -15.03 10.81
CA ARG A 475 -14.67 -16.16 11.71
C ARG A 475 -15.91 -16.71 12.42
N ASN A 476 -16.86 -15.86 12.72
CA ASN A 476 -18.03 -16.19 13.53
C ASN A 476 -19.23 -16.68 12.71
N ASP A 477 -19.13 -16.63 11.38
CA ASP A 477 -20.22 -17.04 10.50
C ASP A 477 -20.66 -18.49 10.73
N GLY A 478 -21.88 -18.67 11.21
CA GLY A 478 -22.50 -19.97 11.37
C GLY A 478 -21.92 -20.85 12.48
N LEU A 479 -21.15 -20.27 13.39
CA LEU A 479 -20.58 -20.99 14.52
C LEU A 479 -21.19 -20.53 15.84
N SER A 480 -21.51 -21.50 16.72
CA SER A 480 -21.87 -21.22 18.10
C SER A 480 -20.71 -20.63 18.89
N ARG A 481 -20.97 -19.97 20.02
CA ARG A 481 -19.92 -19.41 20.89
C ARG A 481 -18.93 -20.46 21.41
N ASP A 482 -19.36 -21.71 21.62
CA ASP A 482 -18.45 -22.79 22.00
C ASP A 482 -17.55 -23.23 20.84
N GLU A 483 -18.07 -23.31 19.61
CA GLU A 483 -17.29 -23.61 18.42
C GLU A 483 -16.29 -22.48 18.11
N GLN A 484 -16.67 -21.22 18.26
CA GLN A 484 -15.77 -20.09 18.10
C GLN A 484 -14.56 -20.15 19.06
N ARG A 485 -14.76 -20.59 20.30
CA ARG A 485 -13.69 -20.78 21.28
C ARG A 485 -12.74 -21.92 20.93
N ARG A 486 -13.25 -22.93 20.19
CA ARG A 486 -12.48 -24.10 19.75
C ARG A 486 -11.77 -23.89 18.42
N LEU A 487 -12.08 -22.82 17.67
CA LEU A 487 -11.36 -22.51 16.43
C LEU A 487 -9.87 -22.32 16.73
N GLY A 488 -9.01 -22.98 15.95
CA GLY A 488 -7.57 -22.84 16.06
C GLY A 488 -6.84 -23.33 14.83
N PRO A 489 -5.56 -22.98 14.68
CA PRO A 489 -4.71 -23.56 13.65
C PRO A 489 -4.48 -25.05 14.00
N ASP A 490 -4.64 -25.91 13.01
CA ASP A 490 -4.32 -27.32 13.11
C ASP A 490 -2.95 -27.56 12.49
N LEU A 491 -1.94 -27.83 13.33
CA LEU A 491 -0.57 -28.08 12.91
C LEU A 491 -0.29 -29.58 12.69
N ASP A 492 -1.14 -30.44 13.25
CA ASP A 492 -0.99 -31.90 13.24
C ASP A 492 -2.03 -32.59 12.34
N GLY A 493 -2.74 -31.81 11.52
CA GLY A 493 -3.87 -32.27 10.69
C GLY A 493 -3.52 -33.42 9.77
N SER A 494 -4.54 -34.26 9.47
CA SER A 494 -4.38 -35.47 8.66
C SER A 494 -4.02 -35.20 7.19
N ASP A 495 -4.36 -34.02 6.67
CA ASP A 495 -4.26 -33.73 5.25
C ASP A 495 -2.86 -33.21 4.86
N ASP A 496 -2.25 -32.36 5.69
CA ASP A 496 -0.90 -31.82 5.47
C ASP A 496 -0.31 -31.30 6.80
N PRO A 497 0.25 -32.19 7.65
CA PRO A 497 0.81 -31.78 8.94
C PRO A 497 2.10 -30.97 8.76
N LEU A 498 2.24 -29.88 9.50
CA LEU A 498 3.47 -29.09 9.50
C LEU A 498 4.60 -29.90 10.15
N PRO A 499 5.68 -30.29 9.40
CA PRO A 499 6.74 -31.14 9.91
C PRO A 499 7.47 -30.51 11.10
N LEU A 500 7.90 -31.34 12.05
CA LEU A 500 8.59 -30.89 13.27
C LEU A 500 9.85 -30.05 12.95
N ASP A 501 10.65 -30.46 11.99
CA ASP A 501 11.86 -29.74 11.59
C ASP A 501 11.55 -28.34 11.06
N GLN A 502 10.44 -28.20 10.32
CA GLN A 502 9.98 -26.92 9.83
C GLN A 502 9.46 -26.04 11.00
N ARG A 503 8.72 -26.61 11.96
CA ARG A 503 8.32 -25.89 13.19
C ARG A 503 9.53 -25.38 13.97
N ILE A 504 10.56 -26.21 14.12
CA ILE A 504 11.81 -25.83 14.80
C ILE A 504 12.49 -24.68 14.05
N GLY A 505 12.61 -24.77 12.72
CA GLY A 505 13.22 -23.74 11.89
C GLY A 505 12.46 -22.39 11.98
N LEU A 506 11.13 -22.41 11.93
CA LEU A 506 10.28 -21.23 12.07
C LEU A 506 10.42 -20.59 13.46
N ALA A 507 10.39 -21.39 14.52
CA ALA A 507 10.56 -20.91 15.90
C ALA A 507 11.95 -20.29 16.12
N GLU A 508 13.01 -20.98 15.70
CA GLU A 508 14.37 -20.47 15.78
C GLU A 508 14.55 -19.17 15.01
N GLY A 509 14.08 -19.13 13.76
CA GLY A 509 14.12 -17.95 12.91
C GLY A 509 13.39 -16.76 13.55
N MET A 510 12.18 -16.96 14.06
CA MET A 510 11.44 -15.91 14.77
C MET A 510 12.21 -15.37 15.96
N LEU A 511 12.66 -16.26 16.87
CA LEU A 511 13.34 -15.85 18.11
C LEU A 511 14.67 -15.14 17.87
N ARG A 512 15.47 -15.63 16.90
CA ARG A 512 16.75 -14.99 16.55
C ARG A 512 16.53 -13.64 15.86
N ASN A 513 15.61 -13.56 14.91
CA ASN A 513 15.31 -12.32 14.20
C ASN A 513 14.70 -11.25 15.11
N LEU A 514 13.97 -11.65 16.17
CA LEU A 514 13.47 -10.78 17.21
C LEU A 514 14.55 -10.41 18.25
N GLY A 515 15.66 -11.13 18.30
CA GLY A 515 16.67 -11.01 19.36
C GLY A 515 16.22 -11.54 20.72
N LEU A 516 15.10 -12.28 20.79
CA LEU A 516 14.57 -12.90 22.02
C LEU A 516 15.11 -14.33 22.16
N THR A 517 16.38 -14.47 22.51
CA THR A 517 17.07 -15.76 22.67
C THR A 517 17.33 -16.12 24.15
N ASP A 518 17.13 -15.17 25.02
CA ASP A 518 17.37 -15.25 26.47
C ASP A 518 16.34 -14.36 27.22
N ARG A 519 16.37 -14.36 28.56
CA ARG A 519 15.52 -13.46 29.38
C ARG A 519 14.02 -13.53 29.08
N PHE A 520 13.49 -14.68 28.76
CA PHE A 520 12.07 -14.87 28.55
C PHE A 520 11.22 -14.47 29.76
N ALA A 521 10.16 -13.71 29.55
CA ALA A 521 9.14 -13.47 30.57
C ALA A 521 8.41 -14.75 30.97
N ARG A 522 7.62 -14.68 32.05
CA ARG A 522 6.72 -15.78 32.38
C ARG A 522 5.57 -15.91 31.36
N ILE A 523 5.09 -14.78 30.86
CA ILE A 523 4.09 -14.73 29.80
C ILE A 523 4.66 -13.94 28.64
N VAL A 524 4.71 -14.58 27.46
CA VAL A 524 5.12 -13.95 26.21
C VAL A 524 3.89 -13.90 25.30
N ALA A 525 3.37 -12.71 25.04
CA ALA A 525 2.22 -12.52 24.17
C ALA A 525 2.68 -12.15 22.76
N ILE A 526 2.23 -12.90 21.73
CA ILE A 526 2.45 -12.58 20.32
C ILE A 526 1.19 -11.86 19.83
N CYS A 527 1.30 -10.56 19.58
CA CYS A 527 0.18 -9.69 19.29
C CYS A 527 0.17 -9.21 17.84
N GLY A 528 -0.57 -9.91 16.99
CA GLY A 528 -0.92 -9.41 15.67
C GLY A 528 -1.84 -8.18 15.75
N HIS A 529 -2.16 -7.57 14.62
CA HIS A 529 -3.20 -6.55 14.60
C HIS A 529 -4.23 -6.79 13.49
N ALA A 530 -5.41 -6.21 13.69
CA ALA A 530 -6.52 -6.23 12.75
C ALA A 530 -7.41 -5.02 12.95
N ALA A 531 -8.09 -4.58 11.90
CA ALA A 531 -9.10 -3.53 11.98
C ALA A 531 -10.50 -4.13 12.03
N SER A 532 -11.41 -3.45 12.73
CA SER A 532 -12.82 -3.80 12.81
C SER A 532 -13.67 -2.63 12.37
N MET A 533 -14.41 -2.76 11.26
CA MET A 533 -15.29 -1.70 10.73
C MET A 533 -16.42 -2.31 9.90
N VAL A 534 -17.54 -1.60 9.81
CA VAL A 534 -18.78 -2.14 9.22
C VAL A 534 -18.97 -1.81 7.75
N ASN A 535 -18.44 -0.69 7.26
CA ASN A 535 -18.66 -0.23 5.90
C ASN A 535 -17.44 0.51 5.34
N ASN A 536 -16.44 -0.24 4.88
CA ASN A 536 -15.27 0.34 4.26
C ASN A 536 -14.73 -0.58 3.15
N PRO A 537 -14.80 -0.18 1.87
CA PRO A 537 -14.21 -0.95 0.78
C PRO A 537 -12.70 -1.20 0.96
N TYR A 538 -11.99 -0.26 1.57
CA TYR A 538 -10.54 -0.33 1.85
C TYR A 538 -10.19 -0.98 3.19
N ARG A 539 -11.06 -1.84 3.74
CA ARG A 539 -10.85 -2.48 5.03
C ARG A 539 -9.48 -3.17 5.13
N ALA A 540 -9.09 -3.92 4.09
CA ALA A 540 -7.82 -4.65 4.05
C ALA A 540 -6.59 -3.74 4.25
N GLY A 541 -6.65 -2.48 3.78
CA GLY A 541 -5.59 -1.49 3.99
C GLY A 541 -5.44 -1.00 5.45
N TYR A 542 -6.37 -1.36 6.33
CA TYR A 542 -6.29 -1.12 7.78
C TYR A 542 -5.89 -2.37 8.57
N ASP A 543 -5.94 -3.55 7.95
CA ASP A 543 -5.38 -4.78 8.51
C ASP A 543 -3.84 -4.77 8.41
N CYS A 544 -3.18 -5.88 8.66
CA CYS A 544 -1.72 -5.93 8.73
C CYS A 544 -1.08 -5.94 7.33
N GLY A 545 -0.29 -4.89 7.00
CA GLY A 545 0.46 -4.84 5.75
C GLY A 545 1.51 -5.96 5.62
N ALA A 546 2.11 -6.38 6.73
CA ALA A 546 3.03 -7.51 6.79
C ALA A 546 2.34 -8.88 6.65
N CYS A 547 1.00 -8.91 6.70
CA CYS A 547 0.18 -10.11 6.49
C CYS A 547 -0.63 -10.02 5.18
N GLY A 548 -0.17 -9.25 4.19
CA GLY A 548 -0.83 -9.14 2.89
C GLY A 548 -2.22 -8.49 2.92
N GLY A 549 -2.47 -7.57 3.87
CA GLY A 549 -3.78 -6.93 4.03
C GLY A 549 -4.79 -7.77 4.82
N HIS A 550 -4.31 -8.76 5.55
CA HIS A 550 -5.13 -9.62 6.41
C HIS A 550 -4.81 -9.42 7.90
N SER A 551 -5.67 -9.95 8.77
CA SER A 551 -5.41 -9.99 10.21
C SER A 551 -4.12 -10.75 10.53
N GLY A 552 -3.29 -10.22 11.44
CA GLY A 552 -2.13 -10.93 11.99
C GLY A 552 -2.48 -12.01 13.02
N GLU A 553 -3.76 -12.30 13.26
CA GLU A 553 -4.22 -13.31 14.22
C GLU A 553 -3.74 -14.72 13.87
N PRO A 554 -3.89 -15.23 12.63
CA PRO A 554 -3.44 -16.59 12.30
C PRO A 554 -1.95 -16.78 12.56
N ASN A 555 -1.12 -15.84 12.14
CA ASN A 555 0.33 -15.89 12.36
C ASN A 555 0.70 -15.91 13.85
N ALA A 556 0.05 -15.06 14.65
CA ALA A 556 0.26 -15.02 16.10
C ALA A 556 -0.13 -16.35 16.78
N ARG A 557 -1.25 -16.95 16.36
CA ARG A 557 -1.74 -18.23 16.90
C ARG A 557 -0.86 -19.40 16.51
N VAL A 558 -0.38 -19.45 15.27
CA VAL A 558 0.57 -20.48 14.81
C VAL A 558 1.89 -20.34 15.55
N ALA A 559 2.44 -19.13 15.65
CA ALA A 559 3.69 -18.88 16.39
C ALA A 559 3.58 -19.29 17.86
N ALA A 560 2.50 -18.92 18.56
CA ALA A 560 2.28 -19.32 19.94
C ALA A 560 2.13 -20.84 20.10
N ALA A 561 1.46 -21.52 19.19
CA ALA A 561 1.30 -22.98 19.21
C ALA A 561 2.65 -23.69 19.04
N ILE A 562 3.45 -23.27 18.05
CA ILE A 562 4.78 -23.81 17.79
C ILE A 562 5.72 -23.59 19.00
N LEU A 563 5.73 -22.40 19.59
CA LEU A 563 6.60 -22.05 20.73
C LEU A 563 6.18 -22.71 22.05
N ASN A 564 4.96 -23.22 22.15
CA ASN A 564 4.52 -24.05 23.28
C ASN A 564 4.74 -25.55 23.07
N ASP A 565 5.12 -26.00 21.88
CA ASP A 565 5.40 -27.41 21.60
C ASP A 565 6.66 -27.86 22.33
N ILE A 566 6.55 -28.92 23.15
CA ILE A 566 7.63 -29.42 23.98
C ILE A 566 8.81 -29.97 23.15
N GLN A 567 8.53 -30.54 21.98
CA GLN A 567 9.57 -31.09 21.09
C GLN A 567 10.34 -29.95 20.43
N VAL A 568 9.65 -28.88 20.01
CA VAL A 568 10.28 -27.66 19.49
C VAL A 568 11.17 -27.01 20.55
N ARG A 569 10.68 -26.88 21.81
CA ARG A 569 11.46 -26.29 22.91
C ARG A 569 12.74 -27.11 23.22
N ALA A 570 12.63 -28.44 23.21
CA ALA A 570 13.78 -29.31 23.43
C ALA A 570 14.84 -29.10 22.34
N ALA A 571 14.44 -29.07 21.07
CA ALA A 571 15.34 -28.83 19.95
C ALA A 571 15.95 -27.42 19.96
N LEU A 572 15.19 -26.39 20.36
CA LEU A 572 15.70 -25.04 20.52
C LEU A 572 16.77 -24.95 21.63
N ALA A 573 16.61 -25.68 22.73
CA ALA A 573 17.59 -25.72 23.80
C ALA A 573 18.92 -26.30 23.31
N GLU A 574 18.91 -27.36 22.47
CA GLU A 574 20.09 -27.92 21.82
C GLU A 574 20.77 -26.91 20.87
N ARG A 575 20.02 -25.97 20.33
CA ARG A 575 20.50 -24.88 19.44
C ARG A 575 20.86 -23.60 20.21
N GLY A 576 20.91 -23.64 21.55
CA GLY A 576 21.33 -22.54 22.41
C GLY A 576 20.21 -21.55 22.78
N ILE A 577 18.93 -21.86 22.52
CA ILE A 577 17.77 -21.06 22.94
C ILE A 577 16.98 -21.84 24.00
N ALA A 578 17.35 -21.63 25.27
CA ALA A 578 16.70 -22.31 26.40
C ALA A 578 15.47 -21.52 26.88
N ILE A 579 14.27 -21.96 26.47
CA ILE A 579 13.01 -21.41 26.96
C ILE A 579 12.68 -21.99 28.34
N PRO A 580 12.53 -21.16 29.40
CA PRO A 580 12.17 -21.66 30.74
C PRO A 580 10.87 -22.46 30.72
N ALA A 581 10.79 -23.52 31.52
CA ALA A 581 9.62 -24.39 31.60
C ALA A 581 8.35 -23.64 32.06
N ASP A 582 8.53 -22.56 32.84
CA ASP A 582 7.47 -21.68 33.31
C ASP A 582 7.16 -20.49 32.37
N THR A 583 7.68 -20.49 31.16
CA THR A 583 7.30 -19.52 30.13
C THR A 583 6.11 -20.03 29.32
N TRP A 584 5.03 -19.25 29.27
CA TRP A 584 3.85 -19.54 28.48
C TRP A 584 3.70 -18.53 27.34
N PHE A 585 3.57 -19.03 26.09
CA PHE A 585 3.29 -18.20 24.92
C PHE A 585 1.77 -18.12 24.68
N VAL A 586 1.25 -16.92 24.47
CA VAL A 586 -0.16 -16.70 24.18
C VAL A 586 -0.32 -15.80 22.95
N ALA A 587 -1.26 -16.16 22.07
CA ALA A 587 -1.60 -15.32 20.93
C ALA A 587 -2.56 -14.21 21.34
N ALA A 588 -2.38 -13.04 20.75
CA ALA A 588 -3.27 -11.90 20.92
C ALA A 588 -3.45 -11.15 19.59
N VAL A 589 -4.49 -10.32 19.52
CA VAL A 589 -4.68 -9.35 18.44
C VAL A 589 -5.04 -7.98 18.98
N HIS A 590 -4.36 -6.96 18.50
CA HIS A 590 -4.72 -5.56 18.70
C HIS A 590 -5.76 -5.15 17.65
N ARG A 591 -6.97 -4.81 18.09
CA ARG A 591 -8.02 -4.25 17.26
C ARG A 591 -7.77 -2.75 17.07
N THR A 592 -7.11 -2.36 15.98
CA THR A 592 -6.61 -0.99 15.80
C THR A 592 -7.69 0.09 15.75
N THR A 593 -8.91 -0.26 15.37
CA THR A 593 -10.05 0.66 15.35
C THR A 593 -10.64 0.95 16.73
N THR A 594 -10.46 0.03 17.69
CA THR A 594 -11.02 0.15 19.05
C THR A 594 -9.95 0.14 20.15
N ASP A 595 -8.68 -0.13 19.78
CA ASP A 595 -7.56 -0.29 20.71
C ASP A 595 -7.81 -1.32 21.83
N GLU A 596 -8.60 -2.34 21.50
CA GLU A 596 -8.84 -3.50 22.36
C GLU A 596 -7.83 -4.60 22.02
N ILE A 597 -7.36 -5.33 23.04
CA ILE A 597 -6.53 -6.52 22.87
C ILE A 597 -7.37 -7.74 23.18
N GLU A 598 -7.49 -8.63 22.18
CA GLU A 598 -8.17 -9.93 22.31
C GLU A 598 -7.12 -11.04 22.42
N PHE A 599 -7.20 -11.86 23.48
CA PHE A 599 -6.33 -13.02 23.68
C PHE A 599 -7.01 -14.30 23.19
N PHE A 600 -6.22 -15.19 22.55
CA PHE A 600 -6.71 -16.46 22.02
C PHE A 600 -6.23 -17.64 22.88
N GLY A 601 -7.14 -18.59 23.14
CA GLY A 601 -6.86 -19.76 23.97
C GLY A 601 -6.56 -19.46 25.46
N PRO A 602 -7.21 -18.46 26.10
CA PRO A 602 -6.91 -18.11 27.49
C PRO A 602 -7.22 -19.26 28.45
N THR A 603 -8.06 -20.23 28.04
CA THR A 603 -8.34 -21.45 28.81
C THR A 603 -7.13 -22.38 28.93
N GLY A 604 -6.12 -22.23 28.07
CA GLY A 604 -4.84 -22.92 28.16
C GLY A 604 -3.82 -22.26 29.10
N CYS A 605 -4.20 -21.19 29.80
CA CYS A 605 -3.33 -20.54 30.78
C CYS A 605 -3.01 -21.48 31.92
N PRO A 606 -1.74 -21.75 32.22
CA PRO A 606 -1.36 -22.59 33.35
C PRO A 606 -1.91 -21.98 34.66
N ALA A 607 -2.36 -22.83 35.58
CA ALA A 607 -2.94 -22.38 36.87
C ALA A 607 -1.99 -21.47 37.67
N THR A 608 -0.68 -21.69 37.54
CA THR A 608 0.38 -20.90 38.17
C THR A 608 0.54 -19.50 37.60
N HIS A 609 -0.17 -19.17 36.49
CA HIS A 609 -0.08 -17.87 35.79
C HIS A 609 -1.38 -17.08 35.87
N HIS A 610 -2.43 -17.60 36.51
CA HIS A 610 -3.77 -16.97 36.49
C HIS A 610 -3.77 -15.58 37.11
N ASP A 611 -3.02 -15.32 38.18
CA ASP A 611 -2.97 -13.99 38.81
C ASP A 611 -2.24 -12.99 37.91
N GLU A 612 -1.10 -13.34 37.38
CA GLU A 612 -0.34 -12.51 36.45
C GLU A 612 -1.14 -12.24 35.17
N PHE A 613 -1.85 -13.22 34.65
CA PHE A 613 -2.69 -13.03 33.46
C PHE A 613 -3.88 -12.10 33.72
N ARG A 614 -4.45 -12.13 34.93
CA ARG A 614 -5.48 -11.17 35.35
C ARG A 614 -4.94 -9.75 35.39
N ASP A 615 -3.72 -9.55 35.91
CA ASP A 615 -3.05 -8.25 35.91
C ASP A 615 -2.80 -7.78 34.45
N ILE A 616 -2.35 -8.65 33.55
CA ILE A 616 -2.15 -8.36 32.13
C ILE A 616 -3.46 -7.90 31.48
N LEU A 617 -4.59 -8.54 31.74
CA LEU A 617 -5.89 -8.12 31.24
C LEU A 617 -6.28 -6.72 31.74
N ALA A 618 -5.95 -6.41 32.99
CA ALA A 618 -6.20 -5.07 33.55
C ALA A 618 -5.29 -4.02 32.88
N TRP A 619 -3.99 -4.30 32.73
CA TRP A 619 -3.04 -3.41 32.06
C TRP A 619 -3.40 -3.15 30.60
N THR A 620 -3.73 -4.20 29.83
CA THR A 620 -4.12 -4.06 28.43
C THR A 620 -5.41 -3.27 28.26
N THR A 621 -6.39 -3.44 29.17
CA THR A 621 -7.63 -2.68 29.19
C THR A 621 -7.37 -1.20 29.47
N ALA A 622 -6.53 -0.88 30.48
CA ALA A 622 -6.17 0.48 30.82
C ALA A 622 -5.37 1.17 29.71
N ALA A 623 -4.41 0.46 29.13
CA ALA A 623 -3.62 0.94 27.99
C ALA A 623 -4.51 1.24 26.77
N GLY A 624 -5.44 0.34 26.43
CA GLY A 624 -6.38 0.54 25.35
C GLY A 624 -7.26 1.77 25.54
N LYS A 625 -7.76 1.99 26.78
CA LYS A 625 -8.52 3.20 27.12
C LYS A 625 -7.69 4.48 26.95
N ALA A 626 -6.45 4.48 27.42
CA ALA A 626 -5.55 5.63 27.29
C ALA A 626 -5.21 5.91 25.80
N THR A 627 -4.99 4.88 25.02
CA THR A 627 -4.75 4.97 23.56
C THR A 627 -5.94 5.58 22.85
N ARG A 628 -7.16 5.11 23.11
CA ARG A 628 -8.40 5.68 22.55
C ARG A 628 -8.57 7.16 22.91
N LEU A 629 -8.31 7.54 24.15
CA LEU A 629 -8.40 8.93 24.60
C LEU A 629 -7.43 9.84 23.85
N GLU A 630 -6.19 9.39 23.60
CA GLU A 630 -5.23 10.13 22.81
C GLU A 630 -5.67 10.25 21.35
N ARG A 631 -6.16 9.17 20.75
CA ARG A 631 -6.59 9.12 19.36
C ARG A 631 -7.89 9.85 19.08
N SER A 632 -8.83 9.85 20.02
CA SER A 632 -10.13 10.53 19.89
C SER A 632 -9.98 12.01 19.57
N ARG A 633 -8.96 12.68 20.16
CA ARG A 633 -8.65 14.09 19.89
C ARG A 633 -8.31 14.36 18.43
N ARG A 634 -7.57 13.46 17.78
CA ARG A 634 -7.27 13.55 16.34
C ARG A 634 -8.51 13.28 15.47
N LEU A 635 -9.53 12.63 16.01
CA LEU A 635 -10.81 12.37 15.34
C LEU A 635 -11.87 13.43 15.66
N GLY A 636 -11.49 14.53 16.35
CA GLY A 636 -12.37 15.65 16.66
C GLY A 636 -13.30 15.39 17.85
N ASN A 637 -12.93 14.49 18.76
CA ASN A 637 -13.70 14.18 19.96
C ASN A 637 -12.76 13.93 21.16
N ASP A 638 -13.23 14.24 22.36
CA ASP A 638 -12.45 14.07 23.60
C ASP A 638 -12.87 12.85 24.45
N ALA A 639 -13.78 12.01 23.94
CA ALA A 639 -14.27 10.83 24.65
C ALA A 639 -13.73 9.53 23.99
N ASP A 640 -13.18 8.62 24.82
CA ASP A 640 -12.67 7.33 24.36
C ASP A 640 -13.78 6.41 23.79
N GLU A 641 -14.99 6.50 24.33
CA GLU A 641 -16.16 5.73 23.86
C GLU A 641 -16.57 6.09 22.44
N SER A 642 -16.29 7.31 21.99
CA SER A 642 -16.58 7.73 20.61
C SER A 642 -15.85 6.89 19.59
N VAL A 643 -14.63 6.44 19.88
CA VAL A 643 -13.84 5.57 19.00
C VAL A 643 -14.49 4.20 18.84
N LEU A 644 -15.04 3.64 19.93
CA LEU A 644 -15.78 2.37 19.89
C LEU A 644 -17.05 2.48 19.05
N PHE A 645 -17.76 3.61 19.16
CA PHE A 645 -18.97 3.87 18.36
C PHE A 645 -18.64 3.99 16.86
N ARG A 646 -17.62 4.76 16.50
CA ARG A 646 -17.20 4.97 15.10
C ARG A 646 -16.89 3.65 14.37
N ALA A 647 -16.27 2.70 15.05
CA ALA A 647 -15.99 1.37 14.47
C ALA A 647 -17.27 0.59 14.09
N ARG A 648 -18.42 0.92 14.68
CA ARG A 648 -19.72 0.29 14.43
C ARG A 648 -20.68 1.14 13.60
N ASP A 649 -20.34 2.41 13.37
CA ASP A 649 -21.18 3.31 12.59
C ASP A 649 -21.02 3.05 11.08
N TRP A 650 -22.15 2.68 10.45
CA TRP A 650 -22.18 2.42 9.00
C TRP A 650 -21.90 3.65 8.15
N ALA A 651 -22.27 4.82 8.65
CA ALA A 651 -22.08 6.11 7.96
C ALA A 651 -20.65 6.67 8.15
N GLU A 652 -19.88 6.09 9.06
CA GLU A 652 -18.54 6.61 9.39
C GLU A 652 -17.55 6.40 8.24
N VAL A 653 -17.12 7.48 7.63
CA VAL A 653 -16.10 7.47 6.55
C VAL A 653 -14.68 7.37 7.08
N ARG A 654 -14.48 7.61 8.39
CA ARG A 654 -13.16 7.63 9.05
C ARG A 654 -13.25 6.97 10.43
N PRO A 655 -13.30 5.62 10.49
CA PRO A 655 -13.30 4.90 11.76
C PRO A 655 -11.98 5.09 12.53
N GLU A 656 -10.87 5.21 11.81
CA GLU A 656 -9.53 5.53 12.31
C GLU A 656 -8.69 6.23 11.22
N TRP A 657 -7.53 6.78 11.61
CA TRP A 657 -6.58 7.38 10.66
C TRP A 657 -5.68 6.34 9.96
N GLY A 658 -5.68 5.09 10.42
CA GLY A 658 -4.76 4.07 9.93
C GLY A 658 -3.31 4.49 10.16
N LEU A 659 -2.48 4.40 9.12
CA LEU A 659 -1.06 4.75 9.20
C LEU A 659 -0.79 6.22 8.84
N ALA A 660 -1.83 7.08 8.77
CA ALA A 660 -1.64 8.50 8.48
C ALA A 660 -0.76 9.17 9.54
N GLY A 661 0.24 9.92 9.07
CA GLY A 661 1.23 10.57 9.90
C GLY A 661 2.55 9.80 10.01
N ASN A 662 2.64 8.56 9.46
CA ASN A 662 3.92 7.85 9.43
C ASN A 662 5.00 8.73 8.77
N ALA A 663 6.20 8.76 9.36
CA ALA A 663 7.28 9.61 8.93
C ALA A 663 8.68 9.03 9.19
N ALA A 664 8.79 8.01 10.04
CA ALA A 664 10.07 7.39 10.33
C ALA A 664 9.96 5.87 10.57
N PHE A 665 11.08 5.18 10.37
CA PHE A 665 11.27 3.78 10.74
C PHE A 665 12.54 3.65 11.56
N VAL A 666 12.41 3.22 12.82
CA VAL A 666 13.52 3.04 13.75
C VAL A 666 13.83 1.56 13.89
N ILE A 667 15.06 1.19 13.59
CA ILE A 667 15.63 -0.17 13.68
C ILE A 667 16.71 -0.15 14.76
N ALA A 668 16.29 -0.40 15.99
CA ALA A 668 17.14 -0.30 17.18
C ALA A 668 16.55 -1.09 18.35
N ASP A 669 17.30 -1.23 19.41
CA ASP A 669 16.84 -1.78 20.70
C ASP A 669 15.75 -0.88 21.31
N ARG A 670 14.69 -1.48 21.86
CA ARG A 670 13.56 -0.74 22.46
C ARG A 670 14.00 0.26 23.53
N SER A 671 15.08 0.00 24.25
CA SER A 671 15.61 0.92 25.27
C SER A 671 15.93 2.32 24.73
N ARG A 672 16.09 2.46 23.41
CA ARG A 672 16.34 3.76 22.73
C ARG A 672 15.08 4.61 22.61
N THR A 673 13.93 4.00 22.60
CA THR A 673 12.63 4.65 22.34
C THR A 673 11.61 4.47 23.45
N ILE A 674 11.94 3.70 24.51
CA ILE A 674 11.05 3.49 25.66
C ILE A 674 10.76 4.80 26.36
N GLY A 675 9.48 5.02 26.71
CA GLY A 675 9.02 6.26 27.38
C GLY A 675 8.88 7.48 26.48
N LEU A 676 9.31 7.40 25.19
CA LEU A 676 9.13 8.50 24.25
C LEU A 676 7.71 8.49 23.65
N ASN A 677 7.16 9.67 23.47
CA ASN A 677 5.94 9.86 22.70
C ASN A 677 6.31 10.19 21.23
N LEU A 678 6.28 9.20 20.37
CA LEU A 678 6.57 9.37 18.95
C LEU A 678 5.31 9.72 18.12
N GLY A 679 4.18 9.95 18.79
CA GLY A 679 2.94 10.44 18.20
C GLY A 679 2.25 9.46 17.22
N GLY A 680 2.57 8.16 17.26
CA GLY A 680 2.11 7.19 16.28
C GLY A 680 2.68 7.46 14.89
N ARG A 681 3.90 8.02 14.80
CA ARG A 681 4.54 8.41 13.53
C ARG A 681 5.70 7.50 13.13
N CYS A 682 6.14 6.62 14.04
CA CYS A 682 7.31 5.78 13.83
C CYS A 682 6.93 4.30 13.77
N PHE A 683 7.37 3.62 12.71
CA PHE A 683 7.50 2.17 12.73
C PHE A 683 8.67 1.81 13.65
N LEU A 684 8.51 0.80 14.51
CA LEU A 684 9.51 0.41 15.50
C LEU A 684 9.85 -1.08 15.38
N HIS A 685 11.03 -1.40 14.89
CA HIS A 685 11.53 -2.77 14.80
C HIS A 685 12.62 -3.01 15.84
N GLU A 686 12.49 -4.09 16.60
CA GLU A 686 13.53 -4.53 17.52
C GLU A 686 14.78 -4.97 16.75
N TYR A 687 15.94 -4.44 17.12
CA TYR A 687 17.22 -4.86 16.58
C TYR A 687 18.36 -4.58 17.56
N CYS A 688 19.23 -5.55 17.71
CA CYS A 688 20.43 -5.45 18.53
C CYS A 688 21.64 -5.95 17.73
N SER A 689 22.51 -5.05 17.31
CA SER A 689 23.70 -5.38 16.50
C SER A 689 24.67 -6.37 17.18
N ALA A 690 24.70 -6.38 18.52
CA ALA A 690 25.51 -7.32 19.29
C ALA A 690 25.00 -8.78 19.19
N LYS A 691 23.70 -8.97 18.95
CA LYS A 691 23.08 -10.30 18.75
C LYS A 691 23.08 -10.74 17.28
N ASP A 692 23.53 -9.90 16.36
CA ASP A 692 23.61 -10.15 14.92
C ASP A 692 25.04 -9.92 14.40
N PRO A 693 26.02 -10.74 14.80
CA PRO A 693 27.43 -10.53 14.42
C PRO A 693 27.64 -10.61 12.89
N GLU A 694 26.88 -11.42 12.18
CA GLU A 694 26.97 -11.61 10.74
C GLU A 694 26.14 -10.59 9.92
N GLY A 695 25.27 -9.81 10.56
CA GLY A 695 24.40 -8.83 9.91
C GLY A 695 23.22 -9.41 9.12
N LYS A 696 22.93 -10.70 9.28
CA LYS A 696 21.84 -11.39 8.56
C LYS A 696 20.45 -10.89 8.97
N VAL A 697 20.26 -10.58 10.25
CA VAL A 697 19.00 -10.03 10.74
C VAL A 697 18.78 -8.63 10.19
N LEU A 698 19.82 -7.79 10.19
CA LEU A 698 19.73 -6.45 9.62
C LEU A 698 19.44 -6.51 8.11
N GLU A 699 20.11 -7.41 7.40
CA GLU A 699 19.87 -7.62 5.96
C GLU A 699 18.40 -7.97 5.69
N LEU A 700 17.83 -8.91 6.46
CA LEU A 700 16.41 -9.26 6.36
C LEU A 700 15.49 -8.04 6.63
N ILE A 701 15.81 -7.26 7.68
CA ILE A 701 15.02 -6.07 8.03
C ILE A 701 15.09 -5.01 6.91
N MET A 702 16.26 -4.81 6.33
CA MET A 702 16.44 -3.83 5.25
C MET A 702 15.80 -4.27 3.93
N THR A 703 15.76 -5.57 3.64
CA THR A 703 15.24 -6.09 2.36
C THR A 703 13.75 -6.40 2.36
N ALA A 704 13.11 -6.52 3.52
CA ALA A 704 11.68 -6.80 3.63
C ALA A 704 10.91 -5.74 4.46
N PRO A 705 11.01 -5.62 5.79
CA PRO A 705 10.30 -4.60 6.57
C PRO A 705 10.53 -3.17 6.09
N LEU A 706 11.78 -2.80 5.76
CA LEU A 706 12.10 -1.45 5.25
C LEU A 706 11.41 -1.19 3.92
N VAL A 707 11.40 -2.15 3.01
CA VAL A 707 10.73 -2.01 1.70
C VAL A 707 9.22 -1.83 1.89
N VAL A 708 8.59 -2.67 2.74
CA VAL A 708 7.15 -2.57 3.01
C VAL A 708 6.78 -1.23 3.66
N THR A 709 7.56 -0.77 4.65
CA THR A 709 7.31 0.53 5.31
C THR A 709 7.52 1.70 4.34
N SER A 710 8.48 1.60 3.41
CA SER A 710 8.69 2.59 2.36
C SER A 710 7.50 2.67 1.40
N TRP A 711 6.93 1.52 1.03
CA TRP A 711 5.73 1.47 0.18
C TRP A 711 4.54 2.16 0.85
N ILE A 712 4.33 1.87 2.14
CA ILE A 712 3.29 2.53 2.94
C ILE A 712 3.53 4.04 2.97
N GLY A 713 4.75 4.48 3.33
CA GLY A 713 5.09 5.90 3.43
C GLY A 713 4.87 6.64 2.12
N LEU A 714 5.36 6.10 1.00
CA LEU A 714 5.23 6.72 -0.33
C LEU A 714 3.78 6.71 -0.85
N GLN A 715 2.97 5.69 -0.51
CA GLN A 715 1.54 5.70 -0.85
C GLN A 715 0.80 6.80 -0.08
N TYR A 716 1.02 6.92 1.23
CA TYR A 716 0.41 7.98 2.04
C TYR A 716 0.86 9.36 1.58
N PHE A 717 2.17 9.52 1.31
CA PHE A 717 2.76 10.73 0.74
C PHE A 717 2.07 11.14 -0.56
N ALA A 718 2.01 10.25 -1.54
CA ALA A 718 1.43 10.53 -2.85
C ALA A 718 -0.07 10.85 -2.77
N SER A 719 -0.83 10.07 -1.97
CA SER A 719 -2.27 10.32 -1.77
C SER A 719 -2.57 11.62 -1.02
N ALA A 720 -1.63 12.11 -0.19
CA ALA A 720 -1.76 13.40 0.49
C ALA A 720 -1.41 14.57 -0.42
N VAL A 721 -0.40 14.42 -1.28
CA VAL A 721 0.05 15.46 -2.21
C VAL A 721 -0.93 15.67 -3.37
N ASP A 722 -1.32 14.58 -4.04
CA ASP A 722 -2.25 14.62 -5.17
C ASP A 722 -3.20 13.41 -5.13
N ASN A 723 -4.31 13.58 -4.42
CA ASN A 723 -5.32 12.53 -4.29
C ASN A 723 -6.06 12.24 -5.60
N LYS A 724 -6.08 13.20 -6.54
CA LYS A 724 -6.69 12.98 -7.84
C LYS A 724 -5.89 11.98 -8.68
N ALA A 725 -4.57 12.08 -8.66
CA ALA A 725 -3.68 11.20 -9.41
C ALA A 725 -3.33 9.91 -8.66
N PHE A 726 -3.09 9.98 -7.35
CA PHE A 726 -2.54 8.88 -6.54
C PHE A 726 -3.43 8.49 -5.35
N GLY A 727 -4.69 8.88 -5.37
CA GLY A 727 -5.68 8.54 -4.35
C GLY A 727 -6.97 8.02 -4.94
N SER A 728 -7.91 7.70 -4.07
CA SER A 728 -9.20 7.15 -4.47
C SER A 728 -10.37 8.14 -4.30
N GLY A 729 -10.07 9.42 -4.11
CA GLY A 729 -11.11 10.46 -4.01
C GLY A 729 -11.94 10.34 -2.74
N SER A 730 -13.20 10.77 -2.80
CA SER A 730 -14.07 10.82 -1.63
C SER A 730 -14.85 9.53 -1.43
N LYS A 731 -14.75 8.94 -0.24
CA LYS A 731 -15.52 7.75 0.16
C LYS A 731 -17.04 7.93 0.03
N VAL A 732 -17.53 9.17 0.09
CA VAL A 732 -18.98 9.47 0.03
C VAL A 732 -19.59 9.10 -1.31
N ILE A 733 -18.79 9.11 -2.37
CA ILE A 733 -19.23 8.82 -3.74
C ILE A 733 -18.49 7.62 -4.35
N HIS A 734 -17.95 6.75 -3.51
CA HIS A 734 -17.34 5.50 -3.98
C HIS A 734 -18.41 4.55 -4.53
N ASP A 735 -18.19 4.07 -5.74
CA ASP A 735 -18.92 2.98 -6.36
C ASP A 735 -18.01 1.75 -6.49
N VAL A 736 -18.35 0.66 -5.80
CA VAL A 736 -17.51 -0.55 -5.74
C VAL A 736 -17.71 -1.35 -7.02
N VAL A 737 -16.62 -1.56 -7.75
CA VAL A 737 -16.58 -2.34 -8.99
C VAL A 737 -16.04 -3.72 -8.71
N GLY A 738 -16.92 -4.70 -8.66
CA GLY A 738 -16.53 -6.09 -8.37
C GLY A 738 -15.80 -6.21 -7.03
N GLN A 739 -14.68 -6.93 -7.05
CA GLN A 739 -13.73 -7.00 -5.93
C GLN A 739 -12.42 -6.27 -6.27
N PHE A 740 -12.35 -5.61 -7.44
CA PHE A 740 -11.12 -5.04 -8.00
C PHE A 740 -10.75 -3.71 -7.34
N GLY A 741 -11.71 -2.80 -7.27
CA GLY A 741 -11.46 -1.45 -6.83
C GLY A 741 -12.75 -0.63 -6.75
N ILE A 742 -12.59 0.68 -6.76
CA ILE A 742 -13.71 1.62 -6.76
C ILE A 742 -13.62 2.59 -7.94
N LEU A 743 -14.77 3.11 -8.36
CA LEU A 743 -14.88 4.33 -9.12
C LEU A 743 -15.27 5.48 -8.19
N GLU A 744 -14.86 6.69 -8.51
CA GLU A 744 -15.38 7.90 -7.86
C GLU A 744 -16.54 8.45 -8.68
N GLY A 745 -17.77 8.16 -8.24
CA GLY A 745 -18.99 8.43 -9.00
C GLY A 745 -19.35 7.32 -10.00
N ASN A 746 -20.13 7.64 -11.03
CA ASN A 746 -20.80 6.65 -11.90
C ASN A 746 -19.99 6.22 -13.14
N GLY A 747 -18.72 6.61 -13.26
CA GLY A 747 -17.90 6.31 -14.44
C GLY A 747 -16.45 6.73 -14.24
N GLY A 748 -15.67 6.57 -15.30
CA GLY A 748 -14.23 6.85 -15.26
C GLY A 748 -13.39 5.59 -15.06
N ASP A 749 -12.14 5.79 -14.70
CA ASP A 749 -11.15 4.73 -14.43
C ASP A 749 -11.25 4.22 -13.00
N LEU A 750 -10.73 3.01 -12.73
CA LEU A 750 -10.50 2.57 -11.36
C LEU A 750 -9.62 3.56 -10.61
N ARG A 751 -9.98 3.84 -9.36
CA ARG A 751 -9.15 4.70 -8.52
C ARG A 751 -8.01 3.89 -7.90
N VAL A 752 -6.88 4.56 -7.70
CA VAL A 752 -5.67 4.00 -7.09
C VAL A 752 -5.36 4.72 -5.78
N GLY A 753 -4.73 4.04 -4.85
CA GLY A 753 -4.27 4.64 -3.59
C GLY A 753 -5.38 4.92 -2.57
N LEU A 754 -5.09 5.82 -1.63
CA LEU A 754 -5.93 6.03 -0.44
C LEU A 754 -7.04 7.06 -0.67
N PRO A 755 -8.20 6.88 -0.02
CA PRO A 755 -9.25 7.89 -0.08
C PRO A 755 -8.85 9.17 0.66
N TRP A 756 -9.43 10.31 0.23
CA TRP A 756 -9.18 11.61 0.83
C TRP A 756 -9.37 11.61 2.35
N GLN A 757 -10.40 10.92 2.84
CA GLN A 757 -10.69 10.81 4.26
C GLN A 757 -9.63 10.03 5.07
N ALA A 758 -8.71 9.31 4.43
CA ALA A 758 -7.60 8.64 5.11
C ALA A 758 -6.41 9.58 5.37
N VAL A 759 -6.30 10.71 4.66
CA VAL A 759 -5.14 11.63 4.72
C VAL A 759 -5.51 13.06 5.14
N HIS A 760 -6.80 13.44 5.07
CA HIS A 760 -7.27 14.81 5.32
C HIS A 760 -8.55 14.81 6.16
N ASP A 761 -8.69 15.75 7.12
CA ASP A 761 -9.85 15.81 8.02
C ASP A 761 -11.01 16.70 7.51
N GLY A 762 -10.81 17.35 6.38
CA GLY A 762 -11.72 18.35 5.81
C GLY A 762 -11.16 19.77 5.92
N THR A 763 -10.27 20.03 6.88
CA THR A 763 -9.64 21.34 7.11
C THR A 763 -8.13 21.33 6.87
N LYS A 764 -7.45 20.24 7.23
CA LYS A 764 -5.99 20.10 7.13
C LYS A 764 -5.58 18.65 6.82
N LEU A 765 -4.37 18.49 6.29
CA LEU A 765 -3.75 17.19 6.15
C LEU A 765 -3.47 16.56 7.53
N GLN A 766 -3.85 15.31 7.69
CA GLN A 766 -3.52 14.46 8.84
C GLN A 766 -2.30 13.58 8.58
N HIS A 767 -1.97 13.37 7.32
CA HIS A 767 -0.67 12.84 6.91
C HIS A 767 0.18 13.99 6.38
N GLU A 768 1.22 14.35 7.11
CA GLU A 768 2.24 15.29 6.64
C GLU A 768 3.07 14.59 5.55
N PRO A 769 3.14 15.15 4.33
CA PRO A 769 3.84 14.50 3.23
C PRO A 769 5.37 14.62 3.39
N LEU A 770 5.95 13.73 4.16
CA LEU A 770 7.39 13.56 4.35
C LEU A 770 7.83 12.21 3.78
N ARG A 771 8.97 12.17 3.10
CA ARG A 771 9.62 10.92 2.76
C ARG A 771 10.15 10.27 4.03
N LEU A 772 10.05 8.93 4.09
CA LEU A 772 10.33 8.19 5.32
C LEU A 772 11.81 8.36 5.76
N THR A 773 12.02 8.74 7.01
CA THR A 773 13.34 8.76 7.65
C THR A 773 13.61 7.40 8.28
N ILE A 774 14.68 6.73 7.84
CA ILE A 774 15.14 5.45 8.39
C ILE A 774 16.26 5.72 9.37
N ILE A 775 16.16 5.20 10.59
CA ILE A 775 17.22 5.27 11.61
C ILE A 775 17.64 3.86 11.96
N ILE A 776 18.92 3.53 11.77
CA ILE A 776 19.49 2.20 12.03
C ILE A 776 20.61 2.28 13.05
N GLU A 777 20.51 1.53 14.14
CA GLU A 777 21.60 1.33 15.10
C GLU A 777 22.50 0.18 14.64
N ALA A 778 23.51 0.47 13.81
CA ALA A 778 24.47 -0.50 13.28
C ALA A 778 25.75 0.17 12.80
N SER A 779 26.79 -0.61 12.46
CA SER A 779 27.97 -0.03 11.81
C SER A 779 27.66 0.40 10.37
N ARG A 780 28.25 1.52 9.94
CA ARG A 780 28.12 2.07 8.59
C ARG A 780 28.57 1.10 7.53
N GLU A 781 29.65 0.36 7.80
CA GLU A 781 30.21 -0.62 6.88
C GLU A 781 29.21 -1.75 6.60
N ARG A 782 28.52 -2.24 7.64
CA ARG A 782 27.47 -3.27 7.51
C ARG A 782 26.30 -2.80 6.66
N VAL A 783 25.81 -1.60 6.94
CA VAL A 783 24.71 -1.02 6.17
C VAL A 783 25.13 -0.78 4.71
N ALA A 784 26.36 -0.26 4.47
CA ALA A 784 26.89 -0.05 3.12
C ALA A 784 27.02 -1.37 2.35
N ASP A 785 27.48 -2.44 3.02
CA ASP A 785 27.60 -3.77 2.40
C ASP A 785 26.21 -4.31 1.96
N ILE A 786 25.19 -4.16 2.79
CA ILE A 786 23.82 -4.57 2.44
C ILE A 786 23.30 -3.74 1.25
N LEU A 787 23.49 -2.40 1.25
CA LEU A 787 23.10 -1.55 0.12
C LEU A 787 23.79 -1.97 -1.18
N ASN A 788 25.07 -2.36 -1.11
CA ASN A 788 25.81 -2.80 -2.31
C ASN A 788 25.27 -4.11 -2.89
N ARG A 789 24.79 -5.02 -2.03
CA ARG A 789 24.24 -6.31 -2.46
C ARG A 789 22.78 -6.25 -2.95
N HIS A 790 22.01 -5.26 -2.51
CA HIS A 790 20.57 -5.16 -2.77
C HIS A 790 20.21 -3.86 -3.49
N SER A 791 20.20 -3.90 -4.83
CA SER A 791 19.93 -2.73 -5.68
C SER A 791 18.59 -2.06 -5.36
N GLY A 792 17.53 -2.81 -5.11
CA GLY A 792 16.21 -2.24 -4.81
C GLY A 792 16.20 -1.35 -3.56
N VAL A 793 16.92 -1.73 -2.49
CA VAL A 793 17.06 -0.89 -1.28
C VAL A 793 18.01 0.26 -1.53
N ARG A 794 19.14 -0.01 -2.22
CA ARG A 794 20.11 1.03 -2.60
C ARG A 794 19.44 2.14 -3.38
N ASP A 795 18.63 1.80 -4.39
CA ASP A 795 17.99 2.77 -5.28
C ASP A 795 17.01 3.67 -4.51
N LEU A 796 16.27 3.12 -3.55
CA LEU A 796 15.41 3.93 -2.66
C LEU A 796 16.20 4.97 -1.86
N VAL A 797 17.39 4.63 -1.41
CA VAL A 797 18.26 5.52 -0.61
C VAL A 797 19.01 6.50 -1.51
N THR A 798 19.70 6.02 -2.56
CA THR A 798 20.56 6.84 -3.41
C THR A 798 19.78 7.80 -4.30
N HIS A 799 18.54 7.48 -4.66
CA HIS A 799 17.67 8.34 -5.46
C HIS A 799 16.74 9.22 -4.61
N SER A 800 17.04 9.33 -3.33
CA SER A 800 16.32 10.22 -2.39
C SER A 800 14.82 9.90 -2.24
N TRP A 801 14.41 8.63 -2.40
CA TRP A 801 13.06 8.18 -2.06
C TRP A 801 12.87 7.98 -0.56
N LEU A 802 13.98 7.75 0.17
CA LEU A 802 14.09 7.62 1.63
C LEU A 802 15.23 8.50 2.15
N ARG A 803 15.18 8.85 3.44
CA ARG A 803 16.28 9.51 4.16
C ARG A 803 16.90 8.52 5.14
N LEU A 804 18.15 8.14 4.93
CA LEU A 804 18.84 7.15 5.75
C LEU A 804 19.80 7.83 6.75
N VAL A 805 19.62 7.46 8.03
CA VAL A 805 20.51 7.81 9.14
C VAL A 805 20.99 6.52 9.79
N VAL A 806 22.28 6.44 10.07
CA VAL A 806 22.88 5.34 10.83
C VAL A 806 23.50 5.90 12.10
N GLU A 807 23.24 5.23 13.19
CA GLU A 807 23.93 5.48 14.46
C GLU A 807 24.98 4.38 14.68
N ASP A 808 26.24 4.80 14.61
CA ASP A 808 27.42 3.95 14.68
C ASP A 808 28.33 4.42 15.81
N ALA A 809 28.55 3.56 16.81
CA ALA A 809 29.40 3.82 17.97
C ALA A 809 29.07 5.15 18.70
N GLY A 810 27.78 5.50 18.79
CA GLY A 810 27.31 6.71 19.47
C GLY A 810 27.38 8.00 18.65
N ALA A 811 27.87 7.92 17.40
CA ALA A 811 27.83 9.03 16.45
C ALA A 811 26.79 8.80 15.35
N ARG A 812 26.21 9.88 14.82
CA ARG A 812 25.15 9.80 13.82
C ARG A 812 25.66 10.25 12.45
N TYR A 813 25.27 9.50 11.43
CA TYR A 813 25.67 9.74 10.04
C TYR A 813 24.46 9.66 9.12
N ARG A 814 24.35 10.56 8.16
CA ARG A 814 23.40 10.45 7.06
C ARG A 814 24.06 9.92 5.80
N TRP A 815 23.30 9.20 5.00
CA TRP A 815 23.74 8.80 3.66
C TRP A 815 23.48 9.91 2.66
N THR A 816 24.46 10.14 1.78
CA THR A 816 24.32 11.06 0.64
C THR A 816 24.69 10.35 -0.66
N PRO A 817 23.97 10.64 -1.79
CA PRO A 817 24.25 9.97 -3.07
C PRO A 817 25.67 10.17 -3.59
N THR A 818 26.26 11.35 -3.37
CA THR A 818 27.54 11.75 -3.94
C THR A 818 28.72 11.49 -3.03
N ALA A 819 28.59 11.68 -1.72
CA ALA A 819 29.70 11.63 -0.77
C ALA A 819 29.61 10.45 0.24
N GLY A 820 28.59 9.61 0.14
CA GLY A 820 28.37 8.50 1.07
C GLY A 820 28.00 8.99 2.47
N TRP A 821 28.67 8.46 3.52
CA TRP A 821 28.37 8.79 4.90
C TRP A 821 28.90 10.17 5.30
N GLN A 822 27.99 11.05 5.76
CA GLN A 822 28.29 12.37 6.29
C GLN A 822 27.88 12.44 7.77
N PRO A 823 28.69 13.04 8.68
CA PRO A 823 28.28 13.21 10.08
C PRO A 823 27.08 14.16 10.18
N LEU A 824 26.20 13.88 11.16
CA LEU A 824 25.06 14.75 11.51
C LEU A 824 25.34 15.56 12.76
#